data_42b745afc9a741b1c0083f400289c6fc
#
_entry.id   42b745afc9a741b1c0083f400289c6fc
#
_cell.length_a   1.000
_cell.length_b   1.000
_cell.length_c   1.000
_cell.angle_alpha   90.00
_cell.angle_beta   90.00
_cell.angle_gamma   90.00
#
_symmetry.space_group_name_H-M   'P 1'
#
loop_
_entity.id
_entity.type
_entity.pdbx_description
1 polymer ?
#
loop_
_entity_poly.entity_id
_entity_poly.type
_entity_poly.pdbx_seq_one_letter_code
_entity_poly.pdbx_strand_id
1 'polypeptide(L)'
;MPQQKMKRVKTTITVNGETREVEIEVPDIEAAWGDPQNMRWLGKRIARVEGAEKVTGRAKYTNDVQLPGMLYAKILRSPYPHARIRSIDASQAERLPGVRAVITDLTREPKYVGEEVAAVAAVSEQVARDALKRIHVEYEPLPFVVTPETAREPSAPRVHGGQNVSGGNPRERGDVDSAFRRNDVVVHEATYSVPARSHCCLEPHGLVCQWQGDHLIAWASTQGIFSVRDELAGALGIPASNVRVICEHMGGGFGSKFGARAEGIICARLAKMAGAPVKLMLDREEEHLATGYGPGVTAKVKIAATRDGQLVAWESESYGTGGIGGGSGVPLPYIYPVPHVRTRHYDIATNVGASTALRAPGHPQASFIMESAMDDLAHQLGMDPLEFRMKNDPNPVRQAEYRLGAERIGWHRRNRIAGQAPGVVKRGLGVASAVWGGGGGAGSRPTVRIDPDGSVEVRLGTQDLGTGTRTYVAAIVAEELGLDIRQVKALIGDTDYGYSGASGGSTTTASVAPAVKMAAMAARERLVAVLSQQMQVNPADIVLADGKVTVRGSSERSLTWKQACALLGKEGIEVHGEWNANLQGSGVAGCQFAEVEVDTETGKVRVVKIVAVQDCGLVLNRLAVESQIIGGVLQGVSMALFEQRLFDEQTGRMLNANLEEYKLPGSLDVPDIEAIVYDNPTGKVSGMGEPPVIPTAAAIGNAVFNAIGRRIHSLPITPAKVLQALGKV
;
A
#
# COMPACT_ATOMS: atom_id res chain seq x y z
N MET A 1 -12.43 4.69 31.56
CA MET A 1 -10.98 4.89 31.32
C MET A 1 -10.64 6.26 31.83
N PRO A 2 -9.49 6.51 32.48
CA PRO A 2 -9.14 7.86 32.91
C PRO A 2 -9.07 8.76 31.67
N GLN A 3 -9.66 9.94 31.76
CA GLN A 3 -9.61 10.95 30.70
C GLN A 3 -8.13 11.25 30.42
N GLN A 4 -7.66 10.94 29.23
CA GLN A 4 -6.29 11.23 28.83
C GLN A 4 -6.11 12.74 28.79
N LYS A 5 -5.10 13.26 29.49
CA LYS A 5 -4.80 14.67 29.50
C LYS A 5 -4.42 15.12 28.09
N MET A 6 -5.06 16.17 27.59
CA MET A 6 -4.83 16.73 26.26
C MET A 6 -4.01 18.02 26.37
N LYS A 7 -3.17 18.29 25.39
CA LYS A 7 -2.49 19.58 25.21
C LYS A 7 -2.73 20.13 23.82
N ARG A 8 -2.68 21.44 23.65
CA ARG A 8 -2.72 22.09 22.36
C ARG A 8 -1.33 22.23 21.79
N VAL A 9 -1.16 21.86 20.55
CA VAL A 9 0.09 22.03 19.80
C VAL A 9 -0.21 22.70 18.46
N LYS A 10 0.71 23.54 18.02
CA LYS A 10 0.67 24.13 16.69
C LYS A 10 1.31 23.17 15.70
N THR A 11 0.64 22.94 14.60
CA THR A 11 1.16 22.12 13.49
C THR A 11 0.93 22.84 12.16
N THR A 12 1.55 22.34 11.12
CA THR A 12 1.39 22.91 9.78
C THR A 12 0.59 21.97 8.89
N ILE A 13 -0.35 22.53 8.14
CA ILE A 13 -1.07 21.84 7.07
C ILE A 13 -0.64 22.44 5.73
N THR A 14 -0.66 21.61 4.68
CA THR A 14 -0.41 22.08 3.32
C THR A 14 -1.65 21.88 2.47
N VAL A 15 -2.10 22.97 1.86
CA VAL A 15 -3.25 23.01 0.96
C VAL A 15 -2.79 23.64 -0.35
N ASN A 16 -2.92 22.95 -1.46
CA ASN A 16 -2.52 23.43 -2.79
C ASN A 16 -1.09 24.02 -2.85
N GLY A 17 -0.16 23.40 -2.09
CA GLY A 17 1.23 23.85 -2.01
C GLY A 17 1.49 24.99 -0.99
N GLU A 18 0.48 25.62 -0.43
CA GLU A 18 0.62 26.62 0.63
C GLU A 18 0.60 25.96 2.01
N THR A 19 1.59 26.26 2.83
CA THR A 19 1.69 25.78 4.22
C THR A 19 1.03 26.78 5.16
N ARG A 20 0.11 26.29 6.02
CA ARG A 20 -0.57 27.09 7.04
C ARG A 20 -0.41 26.47 8.42
N GLU A 21 -0.23 27.31 9.44
CA GLU A 21 -0.17 26.89 10.84
C GLU A 21 -1.60 26.75 11.38
N VAL A 22 -1.87 25.60 12.06
CA VAL A 22 -3.13 25.33 12.75
C VAL A 22 -2.86 24.82 14.16
N GLU A 23 -3.77 25.06 15.10
CA GLU A 23 -3.70 24.57 16.48
C GLU A 23 -4.62 23.33 16.62
N ILE A 24 -4.06 22.23 17.14
CA ILE A 24 -4.79 20.96 17.35
C ILE A 24 -4.63 20.47 18.78
N GLU A 25 -5.60 19.71 19.28
CA GLU A 25 -5.54 19.04 20.57
C GLU A 25 -4.98 17.63 20.42
N VAL A 26 -4.01 17.29 21.23
CA VAL A 26 -3.27 16.02 21.21
C VAL A 26 -3.07 15.47 22.62
N PRO A 27 -2.92 14.14 22.78
CA PRO A 27 -2.54 13.57 24.05
C PRO A 27 -1.21 14.13 24.59
N ASP A 28 -1.16 14.46 25.87
CA ASP A 28 0.06 14.95 26.54
C ASP A 28 0.93 13.77 26.97
N ILE A 29 1.79 13.31 26.05
CA ILE A 29 2.74 12.20 26.29
C ILE A 29 4.16 12.64 25.93
N GLU A 30 5.13 12.11 26.66
CA GLU A 30 6.54 12.38 26.45
C GLU A 30 7.02 11.83 25.09
N ALA A 31 7.74 12.64 24.32
CA ALA A 31 8.25 12.26 23.01
C ALA A 31 9.46 11.31 23.12
N ALA A 32 9.35 10.12 22.53
CA ALA A 32 10.42 9.11 22.57
C ALA A 32 11.64 9.45 21.69
N TRP A 33 11.48 10.33 20.69
CA TRP A 33 12.55 10.76 19.76
C TRP A 33 13.23 12.07 20.19
N GLY A 34 12.78 12.71 21.24
CA GLY A 34 13.16 14.06 21.65
C GLY A 34 12.11 15.09 21.24
N ASP A 35 12.43 16.37 21.42
CA ASP A 35 11.52 17.46 21.10
C ASP A 35 11.50 17.76 19.59
N PRO A 36 10.36 17.54 18.88
CA PRO A 36 10.23 17.81 17.45
C PRO A 36 10.51 19.26 17.05
N GLN A 37 10.32 20.23 17.97
CA GLN A 37 10.56 21.64 17.69
C GLN A 37 12.05 21.94 17.46
N ASN A 38 12.93 21.16 18.10
CA ASN A 38 14.38 21.30 18.01
C ASN A 38 15.01 20.47 16.88
N MET A 39 14.22 19.66 16.15
CA MET A 39 14.71 18.86 15.05
C MET A 39 14.96 19.71 13.80
N ARG A 40 16.11 19.51 13.17
CA ARG A 40 16.49 20.21 11.95
C ARG A 40 15.84 19.62 10.69
N TRP A 41 15.86 18.30 10.58
CA TRP A 41 15.38 17.56 9.41
C TRP A 41 14.05 16.86 9.67
N LEU A 42 13.95 16.12 10.77
CA LEU A 42 12.75 15.35 11.07
C LEU A 42 11.56 16.28 11.34
N GLY A 43 10.37 15.87 10.87
CA GLY A 43 9.15 16.68 10.93
C GLY A 43 9.03 17.74 9.84
N LYS A 44 10.08 18.00 9.07
CA LYS A 44 10.09 19.03 8.01
C LYS A 44 9.69 18.45 6.65
N ARG A 45 9.41 19.34 5.69
CA ARG A 45 9.18 18.99 4.28
C ARG A 45 10.53 18.81 3.59
N ILE A 46 11.00 17.58 3.50
CA ILE A 46 12.29 17.25 2.89
C ILE A 46 12.07 16.74 1.48
N ALA A 47 12.70 17.38 0.49
CA ALA A 47 12.74 16.88 -0.86
C ALA A 47 13.46 15.52 -0.92
N ARG A 48 13.05 14.63 -1.82
CA ARG A 48 13.70 13.33 -2.00
C ARG A 48 15.17 13.49 -2.33
N VAL A 49 16.05 12.80 -1.61
CA VAL A 49 17.50 12.83 -1.88
C VAL A 49 17.81 12.28 -3.27
N GLU A 50 17.00 11.33 -3.75
CA GLU A 50 17.09 10.74 -5.10
C GLU A 50 16.27 11.50 -6.16
N GLY A 51 15.66 12.64 -5.81
CA GLY A 51 14.75 13.37 -6.71
C GLY A 51 15.41 13.81 -8.01
N ALA A 52 16.65 14.32 -7.94
CA ALA A 52 17.41 14.74 -9.12
C ALA A 52 17.69 13.57 -10.09
N GLU A 53 17.98 12.39 -9.59
CA GLU A 53 18.21 11.20 -10.42
C GLU A 53 16.92 10.78 -11.14
N LYS A 54 15.77 10.84 -10.46
CA LYS A 54 14.47 10.48 -11.03
C LYS A 54 14.05 11.46 -12.14
N VAL A 55 14.09 12.75 -11.89
CA VAL A 55 13.61 13.75 -12.88
C VAL A 55 14.56 13.92 -14.07
N THR A 56 15.80 13.48 -13.97
CA THR A 56 16.77 13.50 -15.08
C THR A 56 16.89 12.17 -15.81
N GLY A 57 16.13 11.15 -15.42
CA GLY A 57 16.19 9.79 -16.01
C GLY A 57 17.46 9.00 -15.67
N ARG A 58 18.26 9.43 -14.69
CA ARG A 58 19.45 8.71 -14.22
C ARG A 58 19.09 7.57 -13.27
N ALA A 59 17.99 7.67 -12.54
CA ALA A 59 17.49 6.58 -11.72
C ALA A 59 17.21 5.35 -12.58
N LYS A 60 17.72 4.17 -12.17
CA LYS A 60 17.56 2.93 -12.91
C LYS A 60 16.53 2.04 -12.22
N TYR A 61 15.41 1.81 -12.89
CA TYR A 61 14.40 0.84 -12.52
C TYR A 61 14.76 -0.52 -13.14
N THR A 62 14.07 -1.57 -12.75
CA THR A 62 14.35 -2.92 -13.26
C THR A 62 14.31 -2.99 -14.79
N ASN A 63 13.33 -2.31 -15.41
CA ASN A 63 13.24 -2.27 -16.88
C ASN A 63 14.42 -1.54 -17.56
N ASP A 64 15.10 -0.63 -16.85
CA ASP A 64 16.21 0.15 -17.39
C ASP A 64 17.56 -0.60 -17.34
N VAL A 65 17.61 -1.74 -16.64
CA VAL A 65 18.85 -2.55 -16.55
C VAL A 65 19.19 -3.10 -17.91
N GLN A 66 20.44 -2.86 -18.36
CA GLN A 66 20.99 -3.34 -19.61
C GLN A 66 22.34 -3.99 -19.33
N LEU A 67 22.50 -5.23 -19.76
CA LEU A 67 23.73 -6.01 -19.57
C LEU A 67 24.28 -6.48 -20.92
N PRO A 68 25.61 -6.63 -21.07
CA PRO A 68 26.20 -7.15 -22.30
C PRO A 68 25.64 -8.54 -22.63
N GLY A 69 25.25 -8.75 -23.89
CA GLY A 69 24.72 -10.03 -24.37
C GLY A 69 23.36 -10.40 -23.81
N MET A 70 22.61 -9.47 -23.21
CA MET A 70 21.32 -9.72 -22.58
C MET A 70 20.29 -10.19 -23.60
N LEU A 71 19.52 -11.20 -23.20
CA LEU A 71 18.38 -11.75 -23.91
C LEU A 71 17.06 -11.20 -23.31
N TYR A 72 15.99 -11.33 -24.07
CA TYR A 72 14.65 -10.92 -23.70
C TYR A 72 13.73 -12.13 -23.63
N ALA A 73 12.99 -12.27 -22.55
CA ALA A 73 12.08 -13.38 -22.38
C ALA A 73 10.63 -12.94 -22.44
N LYS A 74 9.77 -13.82 -22.99
CA LYS A 74 8.31 -13.71 -23.00
C LYS A 74 7.67 -15.06 -22.63
N ILE A 75 6.46 -14.98 -22.08
CA ILE A 75 5.71 -16.13 -21.59
C ILE A 75 4.53 -16.41 -22.54
N LEU A 76 4.36 -17.68 -22.94
CA LEU A 76 3.12 -18.17 -23.56
C LEU A 76 2.12 -18.45 -22.46
N ARG A 77 0.94 -17.82 -22.57
CA ARG A 77 -0.10 -17.91 -21.57
C ARG A 77 -1.31 -18.69 -22.07
N SER A 78 -1.99 -19.36 -21.15
CA SER A 78 -3.24 -20.08 -21.47
C SER A 78 -4.31 -19.12 -21.98
N PRO A 79 -4.91 -19.42 -23.14
CA PRO A 79 -6.08 -18.68 -23.63
C PRO A 79 -7.41 -19.19 -23.04
N TYR A 80 -7.36 -20.28 -22.26
CA TYR A 80 -8.51 -20.93 -21.65
C TYR A 80 -8.59 -20.67 -20.14
N PRO A 81 -9.79 -20.49 -19.60
CA PRO A 81 -9.99 -20.33 -18.15
C PRO A 81 -9.78 -21.65 -17.37
N HIS A 82 -9.92 -22.80 -18.04
CA HIS A 82 -9.59 -24.12 -17.53
C HIS A 82 -9.39 -25.07 -18.70
N ALA A 83 -8.26 -25.76 -18.75
CA ALA A 83 -7.96 -26.71 -19.78
C ALA A 83 -6.94 -27.76 -19.31
N ARG A 84 -6.90 -28.92 -19.95
CA ARG A 84 -5.81 -29.87 -19.86
C ARG A 84 -4.92 -29.74 -21.09
N ILE A 85 -3.62 -29.67 -20.90
CA ILE A 85 -2.65 -29.67 -21.98
C ILE A 85 -2.36 -31.13 -22.37
N ARG A 86 -2.69 -31.51 -23.59
CA ARG A 86 -2.44 -32.85 -24.15
C ARG A 86 -1.00 -32.95 -24.64
N SER A 87 -0.53 -31.96 -25.37
CA SER A 87 0.84 -31.88 -25.89
C SER A 87 1.32 -30.46 -26.06
N ILE A 88 2.64 -30.26 -25.99
CA ILE A 88 3.32 -29.02 -26.36
C ILE A 88 4.46 -29.37 -27.31
N ASP A 89 4.44 -28.80 -28.51
CA ASP A 89 5.53 -28.88 -29.47
C ASP A 89 6.18 -27.51 -29.66
N ALA A 90 7.40 -27.35 -29.14
CA ALA A 90 8.20 -26.14 -29.25
C ALA A 90 9.29 -26.22 -30.33
N SER A 91 9.35 -27.31 -31.08
CA SER A 91 10.44 -27.60 -32.03
C SER A 91 10.68 -26.51 -33.08
N GLN A 92 9.62 -25.84 -33.54
CA GLN A 92 9.71 -24.73 -34.50
C GLN A 92 10.22 -23.44 -33.82
N ALA A 93 9.85 -23.21 -32.54
CA ALA A 93 10.34 -22.08 -31.76
C ALA A 93 11.83 -22.22 -31.46
N GLU A 94 12.28 -23.40 -31.05
CA GLU A 94 13.67 -23.69 -30.74
C GLU A 94 14.61 -23.49 -31.95
N ARG A 95 14.12 -23.79 -33.16
CA ARG A 95 14.87 -23.61 -34.41
C ARG A 95 14.87 -22.18 -34.93
N LEU A 96 14.05 -21.29 -34.39
CA LEU A 96 13.99 -19.90 -34.84
C LEU A 96 15.32 -19.18 -34.58
N PRO A 97 15.99 -18.60 -35.60
CA PRO A 97 17.21 -17.86 -35.40
C PRO A 97 17.04 -16.74 -34.35
N GLY A 98 17.96 -16.72 -33.37
CA GLY A 98 17.92 -15.77 -32.25
C GLY A 98 17.27 -16.30 -30.99
N VAL A 99 16.56 -17.42 -30.99
CA VAL A 99 16.10 -18.12 -29.78
C VAL A 99 17.28 -18.80 -29.10
N ARG A 100 17.35 -18.74 -27.77
CA ARG A 100 18.46 -19.31 -26.98
C ARG A 100 18.00 -20.30 -25.90
N ALA A 101 16.77 -20.16 -25.39
CA ALA A 101 16.22 -21.10 -24.42
C ALA A 101 14.68 -21.13 -24.54
N VAL A 102 14.11 -22.31 -24.31
CA VAL A 102 12.67 -22.54 -24.31
C VAL A 102 12.30 -23.42 -23.09
N ILE A 103 11.25 -23.08 -22.39
CA ILE A 103 10.68 -23.84 -21.26
C ILE A 103 9.25 -24.22 -21.63
N THR A 104 8.87 -25.51 -21.43
CA THR A 104 7.54 -26.05 -21.76
C THR A 104 6.90 -26.86 -20.62
N ASP A 105 7.50 -26.84 -19.44
CA ASP A 105 7.10 -27.63 -18.27
C ASP A 105 6.48 -26.80 -17.15
N LEU A 106 5.82 -25.67 -17.47
CA LEU A 106 5.30 -24.74 -16.46
C LEU A 106 3.99 -25.20 -15.84
N THR A 107 3.03 -25.69 -16.65
CA THR A 107 1.78 -26.28 -16.18
C THR A 107 1.29 -27.38 -17.11
N ARG A 108 0.45 -28.26 -16.58
CA ARG A 108 -0.27 -29.30 -17.38
C ARG A 108 -1.79 -29.11 -17.37
N GLU A 109 -2.28 -28.27 -16.46
CA GLU A 109 -3.71 -27.98 -16.32
C GLU A 109 -3.89 -26.53 -15.88
N PRO A 110 -3.81 -25.57 -16.84
CA PRO A 110 -4.05 -24.17 -16.54
C PRO A 110 -5.49 -23.96 -16.05
N LYS A 111 -5.64 -23.15 -15.00
CA LYS A 111 -6.90 -22.92 -14.28
C LYS A 111 -7.48 -21.52 -14.46
N TYR A 112 -6.78 -20.65 -15.19
CA TYR A 112 -7.28 -19.31 -15.52
C TYR A 112 -6.66 -18.81 -16.84
N VAL A 113 -7.36 -17.88 -17.50
CA VAL A 113 -6.80 -17.18 -18.67
C VAL A 113 -5.60 -16.35 -18.22
N GLY A 114 -4.45 -16.59 -18.83
CA GLY A 114 -3.20 -15.90 -18.50
C GLY A 114 -2.22 -16.71 -17.66
N GLU A 115 -2.53 -17.96 -17.27
CA GLU A 115 -1.58 -18.84 -16.58
C GLU A 115 -0.41 -19.22 -17.50
N GLU A 116 0.78 -19.37 -16.93
CA GLU A 116 2.03 -19.64 -17.64
C GLU A 116 2.05 -21.05 -18.23
N VAL A 117 2.25 -21.19 -19.54
CA VAL A 117 2.30 -22.49 -20.26
C VAL A 117 3.70 -22.82 -20.73
N ALA A 118 4.36 -21.87 -21.37
CA ALA A 118 5.74 -21.99 -21.87
C ALA A 118 6.42 -20.64 -21.84
N ALA A 119 7.75 -20.61 -21.98
CA ALA A 119 8.50 -19.37 -22.02
C ALA A 119 9.69 -19.46 -22.97
N VAL A 120 10.08 -18.35 -23.59
CA VAL A 120 11.18 -18.24 -24.54
C VAL A 120 12.11 -17.11 -24.16
N ALA A 121 13.42 -17.33 -24.24
CA ALA A 121 14.44 -16.28 -24.22
C ALA A 121 15.09 -16.15 -25.60
N ALA A 122 15.16 -14.94 -26.12
CA ALA A 122 15.70 -14.66 -27.46
C ALA A 122 16.50 -13.33 -27.47
N VAL A 123 17.21 -13.07 -28.58
CA VAL A 123 18.05 -11.90 -28.77
C VAL A 123 17.29 -10.56 -28.80
N SER A 124 15.97 -10.59 -28.96
CA SER A 124 15.08 -9.43 -28.86
C SER A 124 13.69 -9.83 -28.42
N GLU A 125 12.90 -8.88 -27.89
CA GLU A 125 11.50 -9.13 -27.55
C GLU A 125 10.67 -9.57 -28.75
N GLN A 126 10.93 -9.02 -29.94
CA GLN A 126 10.21 -9.38 -31.16
C GLN A 126 10.47 -10.86 -31.52
N VAL A 127 11.72 -11.30 -31.49
CA VAL A 127 12.06 -12.71 -31.75
C VAL A 127 11.43 -13.63 -30.71
N ALA A 128 11.40 -13.23 -29.43
CA ALA A 128 10.72 -14.00 -28.37
C ALA A 128 9.22 -14.13 -28.64
N ARG A 129 8.54 -13.03 -28.98
CA ARG A 129 7.09 -13.03 -29.34
C ARG A 129 6.80 -13.88 -30.58
N ASP A 130 7.66 -13.84 -31.60
CA ASP A 130 7.48 -14.64 -32.82
C ASP A 130 7.76 -16.13 -32.57
N ALA A 131 8.68 -16.44 -31.65
CA ALA A 131 8.91 -17.81 -31.21
C ALA A 131 7.72 -18.38 -30.44
N LEU A 132 7.09 -17.60 -29.54
CA LEU A 132 5.88 -18.04 -28.83
C LEU A 132 4.74 -18.43 -29.77
N LYS A 133 4.55 -17.71 -30.90
CA LYS A 133 3.54 -18.04 -31.92
C LYS A 133 3.82 -19.36 -32.64
N ARG A 134 5.04 -19.88 -32.54
CA ARG A 134 5.46 -21.15 -33.17
C ARG A 134 5.43 -22.33 -32.21
N ILE A 135 5.09 -22.10 -30.94
CA ILE A 135 4.83 -23.18 -29.99
C ILE A 135 3.40 -23.66 -30.22
N HIS A 136 3.27 -24.90 -30.61
CA HIS A 136 1.96 -25.52 -30.76
C HIS A 136 1.56 -26.21 -29.46
N VAL A 137 0.40 -25.84 -28.92
CA VAL A 137 -0.18 -26.45 -27.73
C VAL A 137 -1.55 -27.02 -28.02
N GLU A 138 -1.72 -28.30 -27.75
CA GLU A 138 -3.00 -28.99 -27.86
C GLU A 138 -3.73 -28.94 -26.53
N TYR A 139 -4.82 -28.16 -26.47
CA TYR A 139 -5.66 -28.00 -25.29
C TYR A 139 -6.92 -28.83 -25.38
N GLU A 140 -7.31 -29.44 -24.27
CA GLU A 140 -8.63 -29.97 -24.00
C GLU A 140 -9.35 -29.02 -23.05
N PRO A 141 -10.31 -28.19 -23.54
CA PRO A 141 -11.06 -27.31 -22.65
C PRO A 141 -11.85 -28.07 -21.58
N LEU A 142 -11.85 -27.57 -20.38
CA LEU A 142 -12.58 -28.13 -19.24
C LEU A 142 -13.66 -27.14 -18.75
N PRO A 143 -14.70 -27.62 -18.06
CA PRO A 143 -15.69 -26.76 -17.44
C PRO A 143 -15.06 -25.77 -16.46
N PHE A 144 -15.57 -24.54 -16.41
CA PHE A 144 -15.03 -23.46 -15.60
C PHE A 144 -16.13 -22.54 -15.06
N VAL A 145 -15.74 -21.69 -14.09
CA VAL A 145 -16.60 -20.65 -13.53
C VAL A 145 -15.75 -19.43 -13.14
N VAL A 146 -16.17 -18.23 -13.54
CA VAL A 146 -15.39 -16.99 -13.33
C VAL A 146 -16.10 -15.93 -12.50
N THR A 147 -17.42 -16.08 -12.23
CA THR A 147 -18.15 -15.15 -11.37
C THR A 147 -18.49 -15.78 -10.02
N PRO A 148 -18.50 -15.01 -8.92
CA PRO A 148 -18.83 -15.52 -7.60
C PRO A 148 -20.29 -15.96 -7.49
N GLU A 149 -21.18 -15.36 -8.27
CA GLU A 149 -22.61 -15.69 -8.29
C GLU A 149 -22.78 -17.12 -8.81
N THR A 150 -22.26 -17.40 -10.00
CA THR A 150 -22.34 -18.73 -10.64
C THR A 150 -21.54 -19.78 -9.83
N ALA A 151 -20.37 -19.42 -9.25
CA ALA A 151 -19.55 -20.33 -8.47
C ALA A 151 -20.24 -20.87 -7.20
N ARG A 152 -21.22 -20.17 -6.68
CA ARG A 152 -22.03 -20.56 -5.50
C ARG A 152 -23.16 -21.54 -5.83
N GLU A 153 -23.49 -21.71 -7.09
CA GLU A 153 -24.53 -22.65 -7.49
C GLU A 153 -24.09 -24.09 -7.21
N PRO A 154 -25.01 -24.96 -6.74
CA PRO A 154 -24.68 -26.38 -6.47
C PRO A 154 -24.15 -27.13 -7.70
N SER A 155 -24.57 -26.72 -8.89
CA SER A 155 -24.20 -27.29 -10.20
C SER A 155 -22.91 -26.73 -10.79
N ALA A 156 -22.31 -25.69 -10.16
CA ALA A 156 -21.13 -25.02 -10.70
C ALA A 156 -19.93 -25.99 -10.87
N PRO A 157 -19.16 -25.82 -11.96
CA PRO A 157 -17.88 -26.52 -12.12
C PRO A 157 -16.96 -26.31 -10.90
N ARG A 158 -16.22 -27.35 -10.52
CA ARG A 158 -15.33 -27.33 -9.35
C ARG A 158 -13.94 -26.83 -9.74
N VAL A 159 -13.48 -25.75 -9.10
CA VAL A 159 -12.18 -25.14 -9.38
C VAL A 159 -11.02 -26.00 -8.84
N HIS A 160 -11.21 -26.60 -7.66
CA HIS A 160 -10.18 -27.40 -6.95
C HIS A 160 -10.64 -28.83 -6.59
N GLY A 161 -11.62 -29.39 -7.32
CA GLY A 161 -12.17 -30.70 -7.02
C GLY A 161 -13.09 -30.76 -5.80
N GLY A 162 -12.98 -29.82 -4.85
CA GLY A 162 -13.85 -29.62 -3.70
C GLY A 162 -14.98 -28.63 -3.96
N GLN A 163 -15.61 -28.12 -2.91
CA GLN A 163 -16.59 -27.03 -3.03
C GLN A 163 -15.91 -25.71 -3.37
N ASN A 164 -16.55 -24.90 -4.21
CA ASN A 164 -16.04 -23.57 -4.54
C ASN A 164 -16.19 -22.54 -3.41
N VAL A 165 -17.05 -22.84 -2.44
CA VAL A 165 -17.31 -21.99 -1.28
C VAL A 165 -16.70 -22.62 -0.03
N SER A 166 -15.87 -21.88 0.67
CA SER A 166 -15.22 -22.31 1.91
C SER A 166 -15.37 -21.25 3.02
N GLY A 167 -15.13 -21.62 4.28
CA GLY A 167 -15.30 -20.73 5.43
C GLY A 167 -16.71 -20.81 6.05
N GLY A 168 -17.28 -19.68 6.44
CA GLY A 168 -18.64 -19.58 7.00
C GLY A 168 -18.74 -19.88 8.51
N ASN A 169 -17.64 -20.13 9.19
CA ASN A 169 -17.65 -20.29 10.64
C ASN A 169 -18.05 -18.98 11.32
N PRO A 170 -19.10 -18.98 12.14
CA PRO A 170 -19.55 -17.77 12.81
C PRO A 170 -18.50 -17.31 13.85
N ARG A 171 -18.28 -16.01 13.92
CA ARG A 171 -17.62 -15.36 15.04
C ARG A 171 -18.69 -14.57 15.77
N GLU A 172 -18.89 -14.87 17.05
CA GLU A 172 -19.95 -14.24 17.85
C GLU A 172 -19.40 -13.64 19.13
N ARG A 173 -20.01 -12.52 19.54
CA ARG A 173 -19.80 -11.87 20.83
C ARG A 173 -21.13 -11.26 21.30
N GLY A 174 -21.47 -11.51 22.57
CA GLY A 174 -22.73 -11.05 23.17
C GLY A 174 -23.94 -11.84 22.67
N ASP A 175 -25.14 -11.31 22.94
CA ASP A 175 -26.42 -11.88 22.51
C ASP A 175 -27.02 -11.04 21.37
N VAL A 176 -26.74 -11.46 20.15
CA VAL A 176 -27.10 -10.71 18.92
C VAL A 176 -28.60 -10.75 18.70
N ASP A 177 -29.24 -11.89 18.92
CA ASP A 177 -30.68 -12.06 18.64
C ASP A 177 -31.53 -11.25 19.59
N SER A 178 -31.21 -11.24 20.88
CA SER A 178 -31.90 -10.38 21.87
C SER A 178 -31.65 -8.92 21.62
N ALA A 179 -30.44 -8.54 21.21
CA ALA A 179 -30.07 -7.17 20.90
C ALA A 179 -30.88 -6.58 19.74
N PHE A 180 -31.12 -7.32 18.66
CA PHE A 180 -31.97 -6.89 17.55
C PHE A 180 -33.47 -6.88 17.86
N ARG A 181 -33.93 -7.62 18.88
CA ARG A 181 -35.35 -7.65 19.29
C ARG A 181 -35.72 -6.57 20.29
N ARG A 182 -34.83 -5.75 20.74
CA ARG A 182 -35.09 -4.64 21.64
C ARG A 182 -36.07 -3.65 20.99
N ASN A 183 -36.99 -3.11 21.76
CA ASN A 183 -38.02 -2.16 21.30
C ASN A 183 -37.51 -0.71 21.21
N ASP A 184 -36.35 -0.43 21.79
CA ASP A 184 -35.71 0.89 21.83
C ASP A 184 -34.64 1.09 20.75
N VAL A 185 -34.48 0.12 19.83
CA VAL A 185 -33.48 0.20 18.73
C VAL A 185 -34.14 0.50 17.38
N VAL A 186 -33.37 1.14 16.52
CA VAL A 186 -33.60 1.26 15.08
C VAL A 186 -32.65 0.29 14.39
N VAL A 187 -33.19 -0.49 13.45
CA VAL A 187 -32.43 -1.53 12.71
C VAL A 187 -32.35 -1.15 11.24
N HIS A 188 -31.15 -1.19 10.69
CA HIS A 188 -30.91 -1.05 9.25
C HIS A 188 -30.37 -2.37 8.70
N GLU A 189 -30.86 -2.78 7.53
CA GLU A 189 -30.38 -3.97 6.82
C GLU A 189 -30.17 -3.64 5.35
N ALA A 190 -28.99 -3.95 4.81
CA ALA A 190 -28.66 -3.77 3.40
C ALA A 190 -27.56 -4.74 2.94
N THR A 191 -27.43 -4.87 1.61
CA THR A 191 -26.31 -5.60 1.00
C THR A 191 -25.41 -4.60 0.29
N TYR A 192 -24.11 -4.62 0.63
CA TYR A 192 -23.09 -3.76 0.05
C TYR A 192 -22.11 -4.59 -0.80
N SER A 193 -21.65 -4.05 -1.92
CA SER A 193 -20.73 -4.74 -2.82
C SER A 193 -19.58 -3.86 -3.28
N VAL A 194 -18.38 -4.43 -3.25
CA VAL A 194 -17.15 -3.81 -3.74
C VAL A 194 -16.50 -4.77 -4.74
N PRO A 195 -16.23 -4.34 -5.98
CA PRO A 195 -15.66 -5.23 -7.00
C PRO A 195 -14.18 -5.52 -6.76
N ALA A 196 -13.69 -6.59 -7.38
CA ALA A 196 -12.27 -6.88 -7.49
C ALA A 196 -11.56 -5.83 -8.34
N ARG A 197 -10.30 -5.48 -7.98
CA ARG A 197 -9.54 -4.41 -8.62
C ARG A 197 -8.10 -4.81 -8.89
N SER A 198 -7.55 -4.37 -10.02
CA SER A 198 -6.14 -4.56 -10.39
C SER A 198 -5.23 -3.53 -9.70
N HIS A 199 -3.94 -3.86 -9.52
CA HIS A 199 -2.96 -2.98 -8.86
C HIS A 199 -2.54 -1.80 -9.74
N CYS A 200 -2.48 -2.01 -11.06
CA CYS A 200 -2.13 -0.99 -12.06
C CYS A 200 -0.81 -0.25 -11.75
N CYS A 201 0.21 -0.97 -11.28
CA CYS A 201 1.55 -0.40 -11.10
C CYS A 201 2.05 0.15 -12.43
N LEU A 202 2.65 1.36 -12.45
CA LEU A 202 3.19 1.94 -13.68
C LEU A 202 4.38 1.14 -14.19
N GLU A 203 5.30 0.74 -13.31
CA GLU A 203 6.32 -0.25 -13.63
C GLU A 203 5.68 -1.66 -13.56
N PRO A 204 5.68 -2.45 -14.66
CA PRO A 204 5.22 -3.82 -14.62
C PRO A 204 6.06 -4.72 -13.72
N HIS A 205 5.53 -5.92 -13.39
CA HIS A 205 6.33 -6.96 -12.76
C HIS A 205 7.42 -7.43 -13.71
N GLY A 206 8.55 -7.79 -13.17
CA GLY A 206 9.64 -8.37 -13.93
C GLY A 206 10.97 -8.36 -13.22
N LEU A 207 11.90 -9.08 -13.81
CA LEU A 207 13.26 -9.21 -13.32
C LEU A 207 14.26 -9.20 -14.47
N VAL A 208 15.52 -8.87 -14.14
CA VAL A 208 16.68 -9.20 -14.95
C VAL A 208 17.54 -10.18 -14.15
N CYS A 209 17.85 -11.33 -14.70
CA CYS A 209 18.61 -12.39 -14.04
C CYS A 209 19.93 -12.67 -14.77
N GLN A 210 21.02 -12.75 -14.01
CA GLN A 210 22.36 -13.10 -14.53
C GLN A 210 23.03 -14.13 -13.63
N TRP A 211 23.53 -15.20 -14.19
CA TRP A 211 24.36 -16.18 -13.50
C TRP A 211 25.83 -15.89 -13.63
N GLN A 212 26.57 -15.99 -12.54
CA GLN A 212 28.03 -15.92 -12.46
C GLN A 212 28.51 -17.18 -11.73
N GLY A 213 28.81 -18.23 -12.52
CA GLY A 213 29.03 -19.55 -11.98
C GLY A 213 27.77 -20.12 -11.33
N ASP A 214 27.81 -20.37 -10.03
CA ASP A 214 26.68 -20.84 -9.23
C ASP A 214 25.93 -19.70 -8.48
N HIS A 215 26.35 -18.46 -8.68
CA HIS A 215 25.73 -17.27 -8.08
C HIS A 215 24.76 -16.61 -9.05
N LEU A 216 23.55 -16.29 -8.55
CA LEU A 216 22.52 -15.58 -9.28
C LEU A 216 22.44 -14.12 -8.81
N ILE A 217 22.53 -13.18 -9.74
CA ILE A 217 22.19 -11.76 -9.49
C ILE A 217 20.85 -11.48 -10.15
N ALA A 218 19.88 -10.96 -9.39
CA ALA A 218 18.56 -10.60 -9.86
C ALA A 218 18.26 -9.13 -9.57
N TRP A 219 18.03 -8.34 -10.61
CA TRP A 219 17.44 -7.00 -10.48
C TRP A 219 15.92 -7.16 -10.56
N ALA A 220 15.21 -6.81 -9.49
CA ALA A 220 13.80 -7.11 -9.36
C ALA A 220 12.96 -5.87 -9.03
N SER A 221 11.82 -5.72 -9.70
CA SER A 221 10.79 -4.77 -9.27
C SER A 221 10.00 -5.39 -8.11
N THR A 222 10.41 -5.14 -6.86
CA THR A 222 9.90 -5.87 -5.70
C THR A 222 9.74 -5.03 -4.44
N GLN A 223 8.73 -5.41 -3.62
CA GLN A 223 8.49 -4.92 -2.26
C GLN A 223 9.28 -5.68 -1.19
N GLY A 224 10.01 -6.74 -1.58
CA GLY A 224 10.73 -7.60 -0.63
C GLY A 224 11.92 -8.30 -1.27
N ILE A 225 13.09 -7.63 -1.29
CA ILE A 225 14.29 -8.20 -1.91
C ILE A 225 14.72 -9.52 -1.28
N PHE A 226 14.59 -9.67 0.04
CA PHE A 226 14.91 -10.92 0.73
C PHE A 226 13.87 -12.01 0.44
N SER A 227 12.60 -11.67 0.28
CA SER A 227 11.57 -12.63 -0.14
C SER A 227 11.85 -13.17 -1.54
N VAL A 228 12.23 -12.29 -2.48
CA VAL A 228 12.65 -12.69 -3.84
C VAL A 228 13.88 -13.60 -3.79
N ARG A 229 14.89 -13.25 -2.97
CA ARG A 229 16.08 -14.07 -2.76
C ARG A 229 15.72 -15.49 -2.32
N ASP A 230 14.91 -15.59 -1.28
CA ASP A 230 14.58 -16.86 -0.63
C ASP A 230 13.67 -17.73 -1.54
N GLU A 231 12.72 -17.11 -2.26
CA GLU A 231 11.90 -17.82 -3.25
C GLU A 231 12.72 -18.34 -4.44
N LEU A 232 13.63 -17.51 -5.00
CA LEU A 232 14.52 -17.94 -6.09
C LEU A 232 15.46 -19.06 -5.61
N ALA A 233 16.05 -18.93 -4.43
CA ALA A 233 16.91 -19.94 -3.86
C ALA A 233 16.18 -21.28 -3.70
N GLY A 234 14.95 -21.26 -3.12
CA GLY A 234 14.12 -22.44 -2.91
C GLY A 234 13.69 -23.09 -4.23
N ALA A 235 13.21 -22.29 -5.20
CA ALA A 235 12.74 -22.79 -6.49
C ALA A 235 13.88 -23.39 -7.35
N LEU A 236 15.10 -22.87 -7.23
CA LEU A 236 16.28 -23.30 -7.99
C LEU A 236 17.11 -24.37 -7.26
N GLY A 237 16.80 -24.66 -5.99
CA GLY A 237 17.53 -25.63 -5.18
C GLY A 237 18.96 -25.20 -4.87
N ILE A 238 19.22 -23.91 -4.66
CA ILE A 238 20.54 -23.35 -4.35
C ILE A 238 20.53 -22.64 -2.99
N PRO A 239 21.68 -22.46 -2.33
CA PRO A 239 21.75 -21.68 -1.10
C PRO A 239 21.31 -20.22 -1.31
N ALA A 240 20.59 -19.64 -0.34
CA ALA A 240 20.20 -18.25 -0.40
C ALA A 240 21.41 -17.28 -0.45
N SER A 241 22.56 -17.67 0.08
CA SER A 241 23.83 -16.94 -0.03
C SER A 241 24.33 -16.83 -1.47
N ASN A 242 23.85 -17.67 -2.37
CA ASN A 242 24.22 -17.65 -3.78
C ASN A 242 23.26 -16.81 -4.62
N VAL A 243 22.31 -16.10 -3.97
CA VAL A 243 21.34 -15.23 -4.65
C VAL A 243 21.48 -13.82 -4.11
N ARG A 244 21.85 -12.88 -4.97
CA ARG A 244 21.82 -11.45 -4.69
C ARG A 244 20.65 -10.80 -5.42
N VAL A 245 19.84 -10.00 -4.69
CA VAL A 245 18.71 -9.28 -5.26
C VAL A 245 18.91 -7.78 -5.09
N ILE A 246 18.69 -7.03 -6.17
CA ILE A 246 18.89 -5.59 -6.23
C ILE A 246 17.58 -4.92 -6.67
N CYS A 247 17.13 -3.89 -5.92
CA CYS A 247 15.99 -3.05 -6.22
C CYS A 247 16.30 -1.60 -5.79
N GLU A 248 17.07 -0.88 -6.59
CA GLU A 248 17.47 0.50 -6.26
C GLU A 248 16.29 1.46 -6.30
N HIS A 249 15.44 1.34 -7.34
CA HIS A 249 14.23 2.11 -7.54
C HIS A 249 13.10 1.20 -7.97
N MET A 250 11.88 1.55 -7.57
CA MET A 250 10.67 0.78 -7.87
C MET A 250 9.51 1.70 -8.26
N GLY A 251 8.80 1.33 -9.32
CA GLY A 251 7.68 2.07 -9.91
C GLY A 251 6.31 1.66 -9.39
N GLY A 252 6.21 1.38 -8.08
CA GLY A 252 4.97 0.99 -7.40
C GLY A 252 4.79 -0.53 -7.28
N GLY A 253 4.06 -0.95 -6.26
CA GLY A 253 3.75 -2.36 -6.01
C GLY A 253 2.38 -2.58 -5.42
N PHE A 254 1.98 -1.74 -4.47
CA PHE A 254 0.66 -1.70 -3.83
C PHE A 254 0.21 -3.05 -3.22
N GLY A 255 1.13 -3.99 -3.02
CA GLY A 255 0.86 -5.31 -2.46
C GLY A 255 1.00 -6.48 -3.44
N SER A 256 1.28 -6.25 -4.72
CA SER A 256 1.43 -7.32 -5.73
C SER A 256 2.85 -7.87 -5.87
N LYS A 257 3.88 -7.15 -5.39
CA LYS A 257 5.29 -7.43 -5.72
C LYS A 257 6.11 -7.92 -4.52
N PHE A 258 5.61 -8.91 -3.76
CA PHE A 258 6.31 -9.40 -2.56
C PHE A 258 7.38 -10.46 -2.82
N GLY A 259 7.25 -11.28 -3.86
CA GLY A 259 8.13 -12.41 -4.14
C GLY A 259 8.66 -12.41 -5.57
N ALA A 260 9.40 -13.46 -5.91
CA ALA A 260 9.91 -13.71 -7.26
C ALA A 260 8.79 -14.09 -8.23
N ARG A 261 7.77 -14.78 -7.72
CA ARG A 261 6.62 -15.28 -8.48
C ARG A 261 7.04 -16.16 -9.67
N ALA A 262 6.09 -16.54 -10.53
CA ALA A 262 6.38 -17.38 -11.70
C ALA A 262 7.35 -16.70 -12.67
N GLU A 263 7.14 -15.42 -12.97
CA GLU A 263 7.99 -14.65 -13.90
C GLU A 263 9.46 -14.58 -13.46
N GLY A 264 9.73 -14.45 -12.15
CA GLY A 264 11.11 -14.42 -11.65
C GLY A 264 11.77 -15.78 -11.72
N ILE A 265 11.08 -16.85 -11.37
CA ILE A 265 11.58 -18.22 -11.45
C ILE A 265 11.86 -18.59 -12.93
N ILE A 266 10.95 -18.26 -13.83
CA ILE A 266 11.09 -18.48 -15.27
C ILE A 266 12.30 -17.70 -15.82
N CYS A 267 12.45 -16.43 -15.44
CA CYS A 267 13.58 -15.59 -15.84
C CYS A 267 14.91 -16.20 -15.41
N ALA A 268 15.03 -16.63 -14.16
CA ALA A 268 16.25 -17.24 -13.63
C ALA A 268 16.59 -18.60 -14.29
N ARG A 269 15.56 -19.44 -14.56
CA ARG A 269 15.73 -20.71 -15.31
C ARG A 269 16.21 -20.47 -16.75
N LEU A 270 15.56 -19.54 -17.45
CA LEU A 270 15.96 -19.18 -18.83
C LEU A 270 17.37 -18.62 -18.88
N ALA A 271 17.77 -17.77 -17.94
CA ALA A 271 19.12 -17.23 -17.86
C ALA A 271 20.18 -18.34 -17.65
N LYS A 272 19.86 -19.34 -16.82
CA LYS A 272 20.75 -20.50 -16.61
C LYS A 272 20.89 -21.35 -17.86
N MET A 273 19.77 -21.66 -18.53
CA MET A 273 19.74 -22.47 -19.75
C MET A 273 20.47 -21.78 -20.91
N ALA A 274 20.30 -20.47 -21.06
CA ALA A 274 20.90 -19.69 -22.13
C ALA A 274 22.37 -19.35 -21.89
N GLY A 275 22.88 -19.47 -20.66
CA GLY A 275 24.23 -19.01 -20.28
C GLY A 275 24.46 -17.52 -20.49
N ALA A 276 23.41 -16.71 -20.44
CA ALA A 276 23.41 -15.27 -20.70
C ALA A 276 22.42 -14.54 -19.77
N PRO A 277 22.61 -13.22 -19.53
CA PRO A 277 21.61 -12.45 -18.82
C PRO A 277 20.26 -12.45 -19.54
N VAL A 278 19.15 -12.55 -18.80
CA VAL A 278 17.80 -12.53 -19.35
C VAL A 278 16.98 -11.46 -18.66
N LYS A 279 16.28 -10.64 -19.43
CA LYS A 279 15.24 -9.70 -18.97
C LYS A 279 13.85 -10.27 -19.30
N LEU A 280 13.01 -10.40 -18.28
CA LEU A 280 11.61 -10.74 -18.42
C LEU A 280 10.77 -9.64 -17.74
N MET A 281 10.11 -8.83 -18.54
CA MET A 281 9.14 -7.84 -18.07
C MET A 281 7.77 -8.19 -18.63
N LEU A 282 6.76 -8.15 -17.77
CA LEU A 282 5.36 -8.36 -18.17
C LEU A 282 4.84 -7.16 -18.94
N ASP A 283 3.84 -7.39 -19.80
CA ASP A 283 3.09 -6.31 -20.42
C ASP A 283 1.79 -6.00 -19.64
N ARG A 284 1.01 -5.03 -20.10
CA ARG A 284 -0.17 -4.56 -19.34
C ARG A 284 -1.28 -5.59 -19.27
N GLU A 285 -1.49 -6.38 -20.30
CA GLU A 285 -2.47 -7.47 -20.29
C GLU A 285 -2.08 -8.54 -19.25
N GLU A 286 -0.80 -8.94 -19.24
CA GLU A 286 -0.25 -9.89 -18.26
C GLU A 286 -0.37 -9.38 -16.83
N GLU A 287 -0.17 -8.05 -16.59
CA GLU A 287 -0.39 -7.41 -15.29
C GLU A 287 -1.83 -7.59 -14.79
N HIS A 288 -2.81 -7.49 -15.66
CA HIS A 288 -4.21 -7.70 -15.27
C HIS A 288 -4.57 -9.17 -15.04
N LEU A 289 -3.95 -10.09 -15.79
CA LEU A 289 -4.34 -11.50 -15.77
C LEU A 289 -3.59 -12.32 -14.73
N ALA A 290 -2.26 -12.12 -14.57
CA ALA A 290 -1.37 -13.06 -13.90
C ALA A 290 -0.73 -12.54 -12.59
N THR A 291 -0.73 -11.21 -12.32
CA THR A 291 -0.02 -10.67 -11.15
C THR A 291 -0.86 -10.60 -9.87
N GLY A 292 -2.07 -11.10 -9.91
CA GLY A 292 -3.02 -11.01 -8.82
C GLY A 292 -3.87 -9.72 -8.85
N TYR A 293 -4.76 -9.59 -7.88
CA TYR A 293 -5.70 -8.48 -7.77
C TYR A 293 -6.21 -8.35 -6.34
N GLY A 294 -6.67 -7.16 -5.96
CA GLY A 294 -7.40 -6.94 -4.71
C GLY A 294 -8.79 -7.57 -4.78
N PRO A 295 -9.15 -8.47 -3.85
CA PRO A 295 -10.41 -9.21 -3.91
C PRO A 295 -11.62 -8.29 -3.81
N GLY A 296 -12.69 -8.66 -4.52
CA GLY A 296 -14.01 -8.09 -4.34
C GLY A 296 -14.71 -8.73 -3.14
N VAL A 297 -15.74 -8.07 -2.62
CA VAL A 297 -16.58 -8.58 -1.54
C VAL A 297 -18.03 -8.11 -1.69
N THR A 298 -18.97 -9.01 -1.39
CA THR A 298 -20.38 -8.66 -1.17
C THR A 298 -20.73 -9.05 0.25
N ALA A 299 -21.33 -8.13 1.02
CA ALA A 299 -21.71 -8.36 2.40
C ALA A 299 -23.18 -7.96 2.65
N LYS A 300 -23.96 -8.89 3.16
CA LYS A 300 -25.26 -8.61 3.76
C LYS A 300 -25.02 -8.18 5.22
N VAL A 301 -25.51 -7.01 5.59
CA VAL A 301 -25.27 -6.37 6.88
C VAL A 301 -26.60 -6.05 7.54
N LYS A 302 -26.65 -6.29 8.85
CA LYS A 302 -27.70 -5.83 9.73
C LYS A 302 -27.05 -5.12 10.92
N ILE A 303 -27.44 -3.87 11.17
CA ILE A 303 -26.87 -3.01 12.22
C ILE A 303 -28.00 -2.38 13.03
N ALA A 304 -27.81 -2.22 14.33
CA ALA A 304 -28.76 -1.58 15.21
C ALA A 304 -28.11 -0.56 16.14
N ALA A 305 -28.82 0.54 16.35
CA ALA A 305 -28.54 1.53 17.40
C ALA A 305 -29.77 1.87 18.18
N THR A 306 -29.59 2.32 19.42
CA THR A 306 -30.65 2.92 20.22
C THR A 306 -31.16 4.22 19.57
N ARG A 307 -32.38 4.66 19.92
CA ARG A 307 -32.96 5.90 19.35
C ARG A 307 -32.14 7.17 19.64
N ASP A 308 -31.33 7.14 20.69
CA ASP A 308 -30.36 8.20 21.01
C ASP A 308 -29.01 8.02 20.32
N GLY A 309 -28.87 6.99 19.46
CA GLY A 309 -27.72 6.80 18.58
C GLY A 309 -26.52 6.02 19.17
N GLN A 310 -26.73 5.14 20.17
CA GLN A 310 -25.67 4.25 20.65
C GLN A 310 -25.71 2.93 19.89
N LEU A 311 -24.61 2.50 19.28
CA LEU A 311 -24.51 1.20 18.62
C LEU A 311 -24.78 0.04 19.58
N VAL A 312 -25.57 -0.92 19.14
CA VAL A 312 -26.02 -2.07 19.94
C VAL A 312 -25.59 -3.40 19.32
N ALA A 313 -25.91 -3.63 18.05
CA ALA A 313 -25.69 -4.92 17.41
C ALA A 313 -25.22 -4.79 15.96
N TRP A 314 -24.43 -5.78 15.55
CA TRP A 314 -23.97 -5.99 14.18
C TRP A 314 -24.10 -7.46 13.81
N GLU A 315 -24.67 -7.73 12.66
CA GLU A 315 -24.63 -9.03 12.01
C GLU A 315 -24.20 -8.85 10.55
N SER A 316 -23.28 -9.69 10.08
CA SER A 316 -22.87 -9.69 8.68
C SER A 316 -22.56 -11.08 8.14
N GLU A 317 -22.97 -11.29 6.89
CA GLU A 317 -22.58 -12.42 6.08
C GLU A 317 -21.90 -11.89 4.81
N SER A 318 -20.63 -12.25 4.60
CA SER A 318 -19.82 -11.72 3.51
C SER A 318 -19.21 -12.82 2.65
N TYR A 319 -19.09 -12.53 1.36
CA TYR A 319 -18.57 -13.41 0.33
C TYR A 319 -17.45 -12.68 -0.41
N GLY A 320 -16.24 -13.23 -0.39
CA GLY A 320 -15.08 -12.66 -1.05
C GLY A 320 -14.61 -13.48 -2.23
N THR A 321 -13.97 -12.82 -3.20
CA THR A 321 -13.52 -13.44 -4.46
C THR A 321 -12.02 -13.64 -4.45
N GLY A 322 -11.57 -14.86 -4.12
CA GLY A 322 -10.14 -15.22 -4.04
C GLY A 322 -9.52 -15.70 -5.35
N GLY A 323 -10.30 -15.88 -6.41
CA GLY A 323 -9.84 -16.53 -7.64
C GLY A 323 -9.52 -18.01 -7.39
N ILE A 324 -8.44 -18.51 -8.01
CA ILE A 324 -7.91 -19.85 -7.68
C ILE A 324 -7.20 -19.91 -6.33
N GLY A 325 -7.07 -18.81 -5.62
CA GLY A 325 -6.54 -18.72 -4.25
C GLY A 325 -7.65 -18.56 -3.22
N GLY A 326 -7.32 -17.98 -2.09
CA GLY A 326 -8.22 -17.64 -0.98
C GLY A 326 -7.76 -16.32 -0.33
N GLY A 327 -8.27 -16.05 0.90
CA GLY A 327 -7.79 -14.90 1.67
C GLY A 327 -8.45 -13.58 1.28
N SER A 328 -9.75 -13.60 0.97
CA SER A 328 -10.55 -12.41 0.64
C SER A 328 -11.26 -11.78 1.84
N GLY A 329 -10.83 -12.11 3.07
CA GLY A 329 -11.45 -11.66 4.31
C GLY A 329 -11.48 -10.15 4.49
N VAL A 330 -12.54 -9.67 5.15
CA VAL A 330 -12.73 -8.25 5.49
C VAL A 330 -12.92 -8.08 7.00
N PRO A 331 -12.32 -7.06 7.64
CA PRO A 331 -12.45 -6.82 9.08
C PRO A 331 -13.80 -6.14 9.40
N LEU A 332 -14.86 -6.92 9.57
CA LEU A 332 -16.18 -6.43 9.98
C LEU A 332 -16.53 -6.92 11.39
N PRO A 333 -17.26 -6.10 12.21
CA PRO A 333 -17.50 -4.67 12.04
C PRO A 333 -16.19 -3.88 12.09
N TYR A 334 -16.18 -2.69 11.47
CA TYR A 334 -14.98 -1.90 11.27
C TYR A 334 -15.00 -0.62 12.12
N ILE A 335 -13.87 -0.28 12.75
CA ILE A 335 -13.62 0.93 13.56
C ILE A 335 -14.43 0.96 14.87
N TYR A 336 -15.77 0.99 14.79
CA TYR A 336 -16.63 1.28 15.93
C TYR A 336 -16.83 0.04 16.81
N PRO A 337 -16.69 0.16 18.13
CA PRO A 337 -17.00 -0.93 19.03
C PRO A 337 -18.51 -1.19 19.10
N VAL A 338 -18.91 -2.39 18.68
CA VAL A 338 -20.29 -2.85 18.77
C VAL A 338 -20.38 -3.94 19.84
N PRO A 339 -21.30 -3.85 20.86
CA PRO A 339 -21.35 -4.82 21.94
C PRO A 339 -21.73 -6.24 21.51
N HIS A 340 -22.72 -6.38 20.63
CA HIS A 340 -23.23 -7.66 20.16
C HIS A 340 -22.92 -7.86 18.69
N VAL A 341 -22.09 -8.85 18.35
CA VAL A 341 -21.55 -9.05 17.00
C VAL A 341 -21.67 -10.50 16.57
N ARG A 342 -22.21 -10.72 15.37
CA ARG A 342 -22.13 -12.01 14.64
C ARG A 342 -21.61 -11.75 13.23
N THR A 343 -20.54 -12.46 12.83
CA THR A 343 -19.99 -12.33 11.48
C THR A 343 -19.73 -13.72 10.89
N ARG A 344 -19.99 -13.85 9.59
CA ARG A 344 -19.61 -14.98 8.77
C ARG A 344 -18.94 -14.51 7.52
N HIS A 345 -17.86 -15.15 7.14
CA HIS A 345 -17.16 -14.86 5.88
C HIS A 345 -16.92 -16.14 5.11
N TYR A 346 -17.16 -16.07 3.80
CA TYR A 346 -16.94 -17.16 2.85
C TYR A 346 -15.97 -16.70 1.76
N ASP A 347 -14.97 -17.52 1.49
CA ASP A 347 -14.11 -17.39 0.31
C ASP A 347 -14.72 -18.18 -0.85
N ILE A 348 -14.79 -17.53 -2.03
CA ILE A 348 -15.33 -18.13 -3.26
C ILE A 348 -14.18 -18.33 -4.24
N ALA A 349 -13.97 -19.61 -4.63
CA ALA A 349 -13.01 -19.97 -5.67
C ALA A 349 -13.64 -19.81 -7.06
N THR A 350 -12.87 -19.26 -8.01
CA THR A 350 -13.22 -19.09 -9.41
C THR A 350 -12.01 -19.35 -10.30
N ASN A 351 -12.22 -19.64 -11.59
CA ASN A 351 -11.17 -19.81 -12.59
C ASN A 351 -10.60 -18.47 -13.07
N VAL A 352 -10.16 -17.67 -12.12
CA VAL A 352 -9.47 -16.39 -12.26
C VAL A 352 -8.17 -16.48 -11.48
N GLY A 353 -7.10 -15.81 -11.90
CA GLY A 353 -5.82 -15.79 -11.19
C GLY A 353 -5.99 -15.51 -9.67
N ALA A 354 -5.07 -15.97 -8.85
CA ALA A 354 -5.18 -15.81 -7.39
C ALA A 354 -5.21 -14.31 -6.99
N SER A 355 -6.06 -13.97 -6.02
CA SER A 355 -6.02 -12.65 -5.39
C SER A 355 -4.72 -12.43 -4.62
N THR A 356 -4.32 -11.18 -4.48
CA THR A 356 -3.18 -10.76 -3.66
C THR A 356 -3.55 -9.52 -2.83
N ALA A 357 -2.69 -9.15 -1.90
CA ALA A 357 -2.84 -7.92 -1.15
C ALA A 357 -2.94 -6.71 -2.11
N LEU A 358 -3.91 -5.83 -1.89
CA LEU A 358 -3.96 -4.50 -2.52
C LEU A 358 -4.06 -3.47 -1.40
N ARG A 359 -3.22 -2.47 -1.42
CA ARG A 359 -3.03 -1.39 -0.43
C ARG A 359 -4.13 -1.33 0.64
N ALA A 360 -3.80 -1.64 1.89
CA ALA A 360 -4.71 -1.88 3.02
C ALA A 360 -5.70 -3.06 2.84
N PRO A 361 -5.22 -4.32 2.66
CA PRO A 361 -6.06 -5.46 2.29
C PRO A 361 -7.32 -5.62 3.15
N GLY A 362 -8.50 -5.63 2.53
CA GLY A 362 -9.80 -5.78 3.17
C GLY A 362 -10.35 -4.51 3.84
N HIS A 363 -9.52 -3.55 4.21
CA HIS A 363 -9.94 -2.36 4.95
C HIS A 363 -10.73 -1.34 4.11
N PRO A 364 -10.37 -1.01 2.84
CA PRO A 364 -11.21 -0.15 2.00
C PRO A 364 -12.60 -0.72 1.77
N GLN A 365 -12.70 -2.05 1.60
CA GLN A 365 -13.97 -2.76 1.48
C GLN A 365 -14.78 -2.68 2.79
N ALA A 366 -14.13 -2.98 3.92
CA ALA A 366 -14.76 -2.89 5.24
C ALA A 366 -15.22 -1.46 5.57
N SER A 367 -14.41 -0.46 5.23
CA SER A 367 -14.77 0.95 5.41
C SER A 367 -16.00 1.32 4.57
N PHE A 368 -16.05 0.95 3.28
CA PHE A 368 -17.21 1.22 2.45
C PHE A 368 -18.49 0.58 3.03
N ILE A 369 -18.41 -0.67 3.46
CA ILE A 369 -19.56 -1.41 4.04
C ILE A 369 -20.01 -0.78 5.36
N MET A 370 -19.09 -0.63 6.32
CA MET A 370 -19.41 -0.11 7.65
C MET A 370 -19.84 1.35 7.62
N GLU A 371 -19.12 2.19 6.91
CA GLU A 371 -19.34 3.63 6.87
C GLU A 371 -20.63 4.00 6.12
N SER A 372 -21.01 3.20 5.09
CA SER A 372 -22.31 3.33 4.43
C SER A 372 -23.44 2.91 5.35
N ALA A 373 -23.30 1.79 6.08
CA ALA A 373 -24.30 1.33 7.04
C ALA A 373 -24.48 2.32 8.20
N MET A 374 -23.39 2.92 8.68
CA MET A 374 -23.41 3.99 9.70
C MET A 374 -24.18 5.23 9.21
N ASP A 375 -23.95 5.64 7.97
CA ASP A 375 -24.61 6.81 7.39
C ASP A 375 -26.11 6.56 7.15
N ASP A 376 -26.47 5.35 6.69
CA ASP A 376 -27.87 4.94 6.51
C ASP A 376 -28.61 4.88 7.84
N LEU A 377 -27.98 4.31 8.88
CA LEU A 377 -28.59 4.24 10.23
C LEU A 377 -28.71 5.62 10.87
N ALA A 378 -27.71 6.51 10.72
CA ALA A 378 -27.79 7.89 11.16
C ALA A 378 -28.94 8.65 10.49
N HIS A 379 -29.13 8.43 9.17
CA HIS A 379 -30.26 9.01 8.44
C HIS A 379 -31.63 8.53 8.97
N GLN A 380 -31.79 7.22 9.25
CA GLN A 380 -33.03 6.66 9.83
C GLN A 380 -33.30 7.19 11.24
N LEU A 381 -32.25 7.48 12.01
CA LEU A 381 -32.35 8.11 13.34
C LEU A 381 -32.60 9.61 13.28
N GLY A 382 -32.49 10.25 12.10
CA GLY A 382 -32.56 11.70 11.95
C GLY A 382 -31.38 12.43 12.58
N MET A 383 -30.22 11.74 12.77
CA MET A 383 -29.02 12.28 13.36
C MET A 383 -28.04 12.77 12.28
N ASP A 384 -27.21 13.76 12.62
CA ASP A 384 -26.07 14.11 11.80
C ASP A 384 -25.08 12.92 11.76
N PRO A 385 -24.63 12.45 10.58
CA PRO A 385 -23.79 11.27 10.48
C PRO A 385 -22.39 11.46 11.08
N LEU A 386 -21.89 12.70 11.20
CA LEU A 386 -20.64 12.98 11.91
C LEU A 386 -20.83 12.89 13.43
N GLU A 387 -21.91 13.46 13.97
CA GLU A 387 -22.25 13.35 15.39
C GLU A 387 -22.47 11.89 15.79
N PHE A 388 -23.15 11.10 14.94
CA PHE A 388 -23.37 9.67 15.17
C PHE A 388 -22.03 8.90 15.25
N ARG A 389 -21.06 9.22 14.37
CA ARG A 389 -19.70 8.64 14.41
C ARG A 389 -18.98 9.06 15.68
N MET A 390 -18.95 10.35 15.99
CA MET A 390 -18.27 10.87 17.18
C MET A 390 -18.81 10.27 18.47
N LYS A 391 -20.11 9.98 18.53
CA LYS A 391 -20.74 9.34 19.69
C LYS A 391 -20.27 7.89 19.88
N ASN A 392 -19.98 7.18 18.81
CA ASN A 392 -19.64 5.76 18.83
C ASN A 392 -18.14 5.46 18.67
N ASP A 393 -17.31 6.49 18.50
CA ASP A 393 -15.87 6.35 18.35
C ASP A 393 -15.12 6.83 19.58
N PRO A 394 -14.53 5.92 20.37
CA PRO A 394 -13.81 6.31 21.59
C PRO A 394 -12.37 6.79 21.34
N ASN A 395 -11.90 6.79 20.09
CA ASN A 395 -10.50 7.13 19.78
C ASN A 395 -10.29 8.66 19.84
N PRO A 396 -9.45 9.18 20.78
CA PRO A 396 -9.30 10.62 20.98
C PRO A 396 -8.59 11.32 19.80
N VAL A 397 -7.70 10.62 19.08
CA VAL A 397 -7.03 11.16 17.89
C VAL A 397 -8.07 11.37 16.79
N ARG A 398 -8.87 10.35 16.48
CA ARG A 398 -9.91 10.45 15.46
C ARG A 398 -11.01 11.46 15.82
N GLN A 399 -11.32 11.63 17.11
CA GLN A 399 -12.21 12.71 17.58
C GLN A 399 -11.68 14.11 17.22
N ALA A 400 -10.36 14.32 17.34
CA ALA A 400 -9.75 15.58 16.94
C ALA A 400 -9.69 15.73 15.41
N GLU A 401 -9.40 14.66 14.71
CA GLU A 401 -9.40 14.61 13.23
C GLU A 401 -10.79 14.93 12.66
N TYR A 402 -11.88 14.41 13.25
CA TYR A 402 -13.25 14.73 12.85
C TYR A 402 -13.56 16.22 12.96
N ARG A 403 -13.19 16.87 14.07
CA ARG A 403 -13.43 18.31 14.27
C ARG A 403 -12.65 19.13 13.25
N LEU A 404 -11.37 18.81 13.07
CA LEU A 404 -10.50 19.50 12.11
C LEU A 404 -11.00 19.31 10.66
N GLY A 405 -11.30 18.09 10.26
CA GLY A 405 -11.80 17.78 8.92
C GLY A 405 -13.15 18.43 8.64
N ALA A 406 -14.06 18.43 9.61
CA ALA A 406 -15.36 19.08 9.51
C ALA A 406 -15.26 20.61 9.33
N GLU A 407 -14.36 21.25 10.06
CA GLU A 407 -14.08 22.68 9.89
C GLU A 407 -13.55 22.96 8.48
N ARG A 408 -12.56 22.19 8.02
CA ARG A 408 -11.86 22.39 6.74
C ARG A 408 -12.75 22.14 5.51
N ILE A 409 -13.66 21.16 5.57
CA ILE A 409 -14.62 20.91 4.49
C ILE A 409 -15.81 21.88 4.54
N GLY A 410 -16.04 22.53 5.67
CA GLY A 410 -17.24 23.34 5.92
C GLY A 410 -18.47 22.47 6.11
N TRP A 411 -18.42 21.52 7.04
CA TRP A 411 -19.48 20.53 7.28
C TRP A 411 -20.87 21.11 7.51
N HIS A 412 -20.96 22.31 8.07
CA HIS A 412 -22.22 23.05 8.25
C HIS A 412 -22.99 23.31 6.94
N ARG A 413 -22.34 23.21 5.77
CA ARG A 413 -22.97 23.33 4.44
C ARG A 413 -23.66 22.03 3.98
N ARG A 414 -23.52 20.93 4.75
CA ARG A 414 -24.12 19.65 4.41
C ARG A 414 -25.64 19.78 4.33
N ASN A 415 -26.27 19.15 3.32
CA ASN A 415 -27.71 19.10 3.23
C ASN A 415 -28.27 18.39 4.46
N ARG A 416 -29.10 19.09 5.25
CA ARG A 416 -29.73 18.52 6.45
C ARG A 416 -30.61 17.32 6.13
N ILE A 417 -31.32 17.38 5.01
CA ILE A 417 -32.10 16.28 4.46
C ILE A 417 -31.46 15.87 3.14
N ALA A 418 -31.05 14.62 3.04
CA ALA A 418 -30.44 14.08 1.85
C ALA A 418 -31.35 14.19 0.62
N GLY A 419 -30.79 14.56 -0.53
CA GLY A 419 -31.53 14.72 -1.78
C GLY A 419 -32.22 16.07 -1.99
N GLN A 420 -32.25 16.95 -1.00
CA GLN A 420 -32.96 18.25 -1.09
C GLN A 420 -32.09 19.38 -1.69
N ALA A 421 -30.85 19.11 -2.12
CA ALA A 421 -30.05 20.09 -2.85
C ALA A 421 -30.83 20.57 -4.11
N PRO A 422 -30.87 21.87 -4.40
CA PRO A 422 -31.60 22.42 -5.55
C PRO A 422 -30.85 22.13 -6.87
N GLY A 423 -31.60 22.22 -7.98
CA GLY A 423 -31.04 22.17 -9.35
C GLY A 423 -30.79 20.74 -9.86
N VAL A 424 -30.31 20.69 -11.11
CA VAL A 424 -29.97 19.45 -11.83
C VAL A 424 -28.65 18.87 -11.28
N VAL A 425 -27.65 19.74 -11.10
CA VAL A 425 -26.37 19.37 -10.47
C VAL A 425 -26.49 19.55 -8.96
N LYS A 426 -26.49 18.46 -8.23
CA LYS A 426 -26.69 18.44 -6.78
C LYS A 426 -25.37 18.28 -6.04
N ARG A 427 -25.14 19.10 -5.02
CA ARG A 427 -23.96 18.99 -4.15
C ARG A 427 -24.28 18.19 -2.89
N GLY A 428 -23.28 17.43 -2.41
CA GLY A 428 -23.38 16.69 -1.16
C GLY A 428 -22.04 16.57 -0.45
N LEU A 429 -22.09 16.44 0.87
CA LEU A 429 -20.95 16.22 1.75
C LEU A 429 -21.07 14.86 2.44
N GLY A 430 -19.98 14.13 2.51
CA GLY A 430 -19.88 12.83 3.19
C GLY A 430 -18.61 12.71 4.02
N VAL A 431 -18.63 11.83 5.01
CA VAL A 431 -17.50 11.54 5.90
C VAL A 431 -17.34 10.04 6.04
N ALA A 432 -16.09 9.61 6.17
CA ALA A 432 -15.72 8.24 6.52
C ALA A 432 -14.37 8.19 7.24
N SER A 433 -14.10 7.07 7.90
CA SER A 433 -12.99 6.92 8.81
C SER A 433 -12.11 5.72 8.46
N ALA A 434 -10.88 5.74 8.99
CA ALA A 434 -9.91 4.68 8.85
C ALA A 434 -9.26 4.31 10.18
N VAL A 435 -8.80 3.07 10.25
CA VAL A 435 -7.87 2.57 11.25
C VAL A 435 -6.88 1.63 10.56
N TRP A 436 -5.63 1.68 11.00
CA TRP A 436 -4.59 0.77 10.52
C TRP A 436 -3.59 0.45 11.63
N GLY A 437 -2.91 -0.70 11.51
CA GLY A 437 -1.88 -1.08 12.48
C GLY A 437 -0.68 -0.13 12.45
N GLY A 438 0.04 -0.10 11.36
CA GLY A 438 1.20 0.78 11.16
C GLY A 438 2.39 0.55 12.08
N GLY A 439 2.34 -0.49 12.92
CA GLY A 439 3.43 -0.87 13.81
C GLY A 439 4.54 -1.61 13.08
N GLY A 440 5.73 -1.62 13.66
CA GLY A 440 6.90 -2.33 13.15
C GLY A 440 7.33 -3.50 14.04
N GLY A 441 8.47 -4.07 13.70
CA GLY A 441 9.09 -5.18 14.44
C GLY A 441 10.60 -5.24 14.28
N ALA A 442 11.21 -6.07 15.10
CA ALA A 442 12.64 -6.35 15.04
C ALA A 442 13.05 -7.02 13.72
N GLY A 443 14.34 -6.95 13.40
CA GLY A 443 14.95 -7.63 12.25
C GLY A 443 15.75 -6.70 11.33
N SER A 444 15.40 -5.41 11.23
CA SER A 444 16.20 -4.46 10.44
C SER A 444 17.57 -4.24 11.06
N ARG A 445 18.63 -4.37 10.25
CA ARG A 445 20.06 -4.31 10.67
C ARG A 445 20.81 -3.28 9.84
N PRO A 446 20.61 -1.97 10.07
CA PRO A 446 21.36 -0.94 9.39
C PRO A 446 22.80 -0.88 9.88
N THR A 447 23.69 -0.48 8.97
CA THR A 447 25.08 -0.14 9.27
C THR A 447 25.30 1.34 8.98
N VAL A 448 25.85 2.09 9.91
CA VAL A 448 26.34 3.47 9.70
C VAL A 448 27.85 3.46 9.69
N ARG A 449 28.44 4.03 8.63
CA ARG A 449 29.89 4.16 8.44
C ARG A 449 30.27 5.63 8.32
N ILE A 450 31.34 6.03 9.04
CA ILE A 450 31.97 7.34 8.93
C ILE A 450 33.43 7.12 8.59
N ASP A 451 33.87 7.59 7.45
CA ASP A 451 35.26 7.45 6.99
C ASP A 451 36.11 8.67 7.39
N PRO A 452 37.46 8.52 7.47
CA PRO A 452 38.36 9.60 7.86
C PRO A 452 38.35 10.81 6.89
N ASP A 453 37.89 10.63 5.67
CA ASP A 453 37.74 11.72 4.69
C ASP A 453 36.46 12.57 4.89
N GLY A 454 35.62 12.16 5.85
CA GLY A 454 34.35 12.82 6.21
C GLY A 454 33.13 12.26 5.48
N SER A 455 33.27 11.23 4.64
CA SER A 455 32.12 10.57 4.02
C SER A 455 31.31 9.79 5.06
N VAL A 456 29.98 9.82 4.87
CA VAL A 456 29.01 9.13 5.74
C VAL A 456 28.09 8.29 4.89
N GLU A 457 28.03 7.00 5.18
CA GLU A 457 27.10 6.07 4.55
C GLU A 457 26.20 5.39 5.57
N VAL A 458 24.95 5.16 5.17
CA VAL A 458 24.05 4.25 5.88
C VAL A 458 23.57 3.16 4.91
N ARG A 459 23.78 1.89 5.27
CA ARG A 459 23.49 0.73 4.45
C ARG A 459 22.41 -0.13 5.10
N LEU A 460 21.40 -0.53 4.31
CA LEU A 460 20.32 -1.39 4.76
C LEU A 460 19.62 -2.05 3.58
N GLY A 461 19.38 -3.33 3.65
CA GLY A 461 18.66 -4.10 2.63
C GLY A 461 17.14 -3.90 2.66
N THR A 462 16.68 -2.66 2.83
CA THR A 462 15.27 -2.28 2.65
C THR A 462 15.05 -1.71 1.25
N GLN A 463 13.82 -1.63 0.78
CA GLN A 463 13.45 -1.07 -0.50
C GLN A 463 12.57 0.18 -0.35
N ASP A 464 12.61 1.09 -1.32
CA ASP A 464 11.76 2.29 -1.38
C ASP A 464 10.69 2.13 -2.47
N LEU A 465 9.44 1.96 -2.06
CA LEU A 465 8.27 1.82 -2.95
C LEU A 465 7.82 3.14 -3.60
N GLY A 466 8.59 4.22 -3.42
CA GLY A 466 8.17 5.59 -3.68
C GLY A 466 7.65 6.29 -2.43
N THR A 467 7.80 5.67 -1.26
CA THR A 467 7.37 6.22 0.04
C THR A 467 8.37 7.20 0.67
N GLY A 468 9.62 7.27 0.15
CA GLY A 468 10.67 8.15 0.65
C GLY A 468 11.55 7.52 1.73
N THR A 469 11.67 6.20 1.73
CA THR A 469 12.50 5.44 2.69
C THR A 469 13.95 5.89 2.66
N ARG A 470 14.55 6.03 1.46
CA ARG A 470 15.93 6.52 1.28
C ARG A 470 16.12 7.88 1.94
N THR A 471 15.16 8.79 1.79
CA THR A 471 15.23 10.15 2.31
C THR A 471 15.16 10.19 3.83
N TYR A 472 14.22 9.48 4.48
CA TYR A 472 14.16 9.52 5.95
C TYR A 472 15.32 8.77 6.61
N VAL A 473 15.84 7.72 5.97
CA VAL A 473 17.06 7.03 6.45
C VAL A 473 18.24 7.99 6.48
N ALA A 474 18.47 8.76 5.40
CA ALA A 474 19.51 9.79 5.38
C ALA A 474 19.25 10.90 6.41
N ALA A 475 17.98 11.34 6.54
CA ALA A 475 17.60 12.42 7.46
C ALA A 475 17.86 12.05 8.94
N ILE A 476 17.57 10.80 9.35
CA ILE A 476 17.83 10.34 10.73
C ILE A 476 19.32 10.40 11.06
N VAL A 477 20.17 9.94 10.14
CA VAL A 477 21.63 9.98 10.36
C VAL A 477 22.16 11.41 10.34
N ALA A 478 21.67 12.23 9.41
CA ALA A 478 22.04 13.65 9.35
C ALA A 478 21.64 14.43 10.60
N GLU A 479 20.45 14.15 11.15
CA GLU A 479 19.97 14.73 12.40
C GLU A 479 20.91 14.41 13.57
N GLU A 480 21.28 13.14 13.75
CA GLU A 480 22.15 12.70 14.86
C GLU A 480 23.57 13.23 14.76
N LEU A 481 24.10 13.35 13.57
CA LEU A 481 25.48 13.77 13.32
C LEU A 481 25.61 15.29 13.09
N GLY A 482 24.50 16.04 13.10
CA GLY A 482 24.48 17.49 12.88
C GLY A 482 24.90 17.89 11.46
N LEU A 483 24.60 17.05 10.45
CA LEU A 483 25.02 17.22 9.06
C LEU A 483 23.89 17.77 8.16
N ASP A 484 24.27 18.26 6.97
CA ASP A 484 23.34 18.41 5.88
C ASP A 484 22.96 17.02 5.35
N ILE A 485 21.68 16.81 5.03
CA ILE A 485 21.18 15.51 4.54
C ILE A 485 21.92 15.03 3.29
N ARG A 486 22.41 15.94 2.45
CA ARG A 486 23.17 15.65 1.22
C ARG A 486 24.56 15.08 1.49
N GLN A 487 25.06 15.20 2.72
CA GLN A 487 26.35 14.63 3.15
C GLN A 487 26.22 13.17 3.60
N VAL A 488 24.98 12.64 3.70
CA VAL A 488 24.70 11.27 4.10
C VAL A 488 24.24 10.46 2.88
N LYS A 489 25.00 9.46 2.49
CA LYS A 489 24.66 8.55 1.40
C LYS A 489 23.85 7.37 1.94
N ALA A 490 22.59 7.29 1.62
CA ALA A 490 21.72 6.17 1.98
C ALA A 490 21.74 5.11 0.87
N LEU A 491 22.34 3.95 1.17
CA LEU A 491 22.43 2.78 0.31
C LEU A 491 21.38 1.76 0.76
N ILE A 492 20.35 1.56 -0.07
CA ILE A 492 19.24 0.64 0.20
C ILE A 492 18.92 -0.18 -1.06
N GLY A 493 18.17 -1.28 -0.88
CA GLY A 493 17.66 -2.08 -1.99
C GLY A 493 18.62 -3.13 -2.50
N ASP A 494 19.52 -3.65 -1.67
CA ASP A 494 20.47 -4.70 -2.02
C ASP A 494 20.59 -5.73 -0.89
N THR A 495 20.50 -7.01 -1.20
CA THR A 495 20.61 -8.09 -0.19
C THR A 495 22.01 -8.27 0.36
N ASP A 496 23.03 -7.65 -0.23
CA ASP A 496 24.39 -7.59 0.35
C ASP A 496 24.48 -6.60 1.52
N TYR A 497 23.46 -5.76 1.73
CA TYR A 497 23.35 -4.91 2.91
C TYR A 497 22.64 -5.65 4.06
N GLY A 498 22.66 -5.09 5.25
CA GLY A 498 22.00 -5.70 6.41
C GLY A 498 20.52 -6.00 6.16
N TYR A 499 20.03 -7.09 6.71
CA TYR A 499 18.66 -7.56 6.52
C TYR A 499 17.61 -6.50 6.89
N SER A 500 16.51 -6.49 6.15
CA SER A 500 15.25 -5.81 6.50
C SER A 500 14.05 -6.58 5.92
N GLY A 501 12.90 -6.49 6.57
CA GLY A 501 11.68 -7.12 6.11
C GLY A 501 11.13 -6.51 4.83
N ALA A 502 10.17 -7.21 4.22
CA ALA A 502 9.44 -6.70 3.07
C ALA A 502 8.61 -5.45 3.42
N SER A 503 8.41 -4.57 2.43
CA SER A 503 7.63 -3.33 2.58
C SER A 503 6.15 -3.57 2.27
N GLY A 504 5.37 -3.83 3.32
CA GLY A 504 3.93 -4.02 3.27
C GLY A 504 3.31 -3.85 4.65
N GLY A 505 1.98 -3.74 4.73
CA GLY A 505 1.28 -3.50 6.00
C GLY A 505 1.62 -2.17 6.67
N SER A 506 2.27 -1.25 5.95
CA SER A 506 2.82 0.01 6.47
C SER A 506 3.87 -0.20 7.59
N THR A 507 4.54 -1.36 7.62
CA THR A 507 5.46 -1.70 8.72
C THR A 507 6.86 -1.13 8.54
N THR A 508 7.26 -0.73 7.33
CA THR A 508 8.65 -0.36 6.99
C THR A 508 9.17 0.77 7.85
N THR A 509 8.45 1.90 7.96
CA THR A 509 8.91 3.05 8.75
C THR A 509 9.11 2.68 10.21
N ALA A 510 8.15 1.99 10.82
CA ALA A 510 8.19 1.59 12.22
C ALA A 510 9.22 0.48 12.51
N SER A 511 9.69 -0.27 11.49
CA SER A 511 10.77 -1.27 11.61
C SER A 511 12.15 -0.68 11.34
N VAL A 512 12.26 0.15 10.30
CA VAL A 512 13.54 0.68 9.80
C VAL A 512 14.00 1.90 10.59
N ALA A 513 13.12 2.88 10.81
CA ALA A 513 13.52 4.14 11.42
C ALA A 513 14.06 3.98 12.84
N PRO A 514 13.46 3.17 13.75
CA PRO A 514 14.04 2.90 15.06
C PRO A 514 15.44 2.26 15.00
N ALA A 515 15.65 1.31 14.09
CA ALA A 515 16.96 0.65 13.95
C ALA A 515 18.02 1.63 13.41
N VAL A 516 17.68 2.46 12.41
CA VAL A 516 18.57 3.51 11.89
C VAL A 516 18.90 4.55 12.94
N LYS A 517 17.92 4.95 13.77
CA LYS A 517 18.14 5.87 14.90
C LYS A 517 19.17 5.31 15.87
N MET A 518 19.06 4.03 16.25
CA MET A 518 20.01 3.37 17.15
C MET A 518 21.41 3.29 16.54
N ALA A 519 21.54 2.98 15.22
CA ALA A 519 22.84 2.98 14.54
C ALA A 519 23.45 4.40 14.51
N ALA A 520 22.65 5.41 14.21
CA ALA A 520 23.12 6.80 14.15
C ALA A 520 23.58 7.31 15.53
N MET A 521 22.83 6.98 16.60
CA MET A 521 23.23 7.29 17.97
C MET A 521 24.55 6.59 18.35
N ALA A 522 24.70 5.31 18.03
CA ALA A 522 25.95 4.58 18.28
C ALA A 522 27.14 5.17 17.51
N ALA A 523 26.90 5.60 16.26
CA ALA A 523 27.94 6.29 15.47
C ALA A 523 28.36 7.62 16.10
N ARG A 524 27.37 8.41 16.54
CA ARG A 524 27.61 9.66 17.25
C ARG A 524 28.40 9.46 18.53
N GLU A 525 27.98 8.52 19.37
CA GLU A 525 28.66 8.20 20.64
C GLU A 525 30.12 7.80 20.42
N ARG A 526 30.38 6.93 19.41
CA ARG A 526 31.73 6.51 19.08
C ARG A 526 32.59 7.67 18.56
N LEU A 527 32.03 8.51 17.70
CA LEU A 527 32.68 9.72 17.21
C LEU A 527 33.03 10.67 18.35
N VAL A 528 32.06 10.98 19.22
CA VAL A 528 32.25 11.86 20.36
C VAL A 528 33.32 11.31 21.30
N ALA A 529 33.36 10.00 21.55
CA ALA A 529 34.39 9.38 22.41
C ALA A 529 35.81 9.58 21.83
N VAL A 530 36.00 9.37 20.53
CA VAL A 530 37.29 9.60 19.86
C VAL A 530 37.69 11.07 19.93
N LEU A 531 36.77 11.99 19.60
CA LEU A 531 37.01 13.42 19.61
C LEU A 531 37.30 13.95 21.02
N SER A 532 36.61 13.43 22.04
CA SER A 532 36.86 13.77 23.44
C SER A 532 38.31 13.50 23.85
N GLN A 533 38.83 12.33 23.46
CA GLN A 533 40.25 11.98 23.74
C GLN A 533 41.21 12.85 22.96
N GLN A 534 40.97 13.04 21.64
CA GLN A 534 41.88 13.81 20.79
C GLN A 534 41.90 15.30 21.12
N MET A 535 40.76 15.86 21.51
CA MET A 535 40.62 17.28 21.84
C MET A 535 40.84 17.57 23.35
N GLN A 536 41.00 16.54 24.17
CA GLN A 536 41.11 16.64 25.64
C GLN A 536 39.96 17.46 26.26
N VAL A 537 38.71 17.10 25.94
CA VAL A 537 37.49 17.75 26.44
C VAL A 537 36.53 16.71 26.96
N ASN A 538 35.57 17.13 27.80
CA ASN A 538 34.53 16.23 28.25
C ASN A 538 33.60 15.86 27.10
N PRO A 539 33.24 14.58 26.92
CA PRO A 539 32.29 14.16 25.86
C PRO A 539 30.99 14.97 25.89
N ALA A 540 30.49 15.35 27.06
CA ALA A 540 29.26 16.14 27.22
C ALA A 540 29.34 17.56 26.65
N ASP A 541 30.58 18.09 26.47
CA ASP A 541 30.80 19.43 25.94
C ASP A 541 30.95 19.45 24.40
N ILE A 542 31.03 18.27 23.74
CA ILE A 542 31.11 18.18 22.29
C ILE A 542 29.72 18.35 21.67
N VAL A 543 29.60 19.32 20.80
CA VAL A 543 28.38 19.63 20.09
C VAL A 543 28.62 19.37 18.58
N LEU A 544 27.78 18.53 17.96
CA LEU A 544 27.75 18.26 16.52
C LEU A 544 26.60 19.07 15.93
N ALA A 545 26.89 20.10 15.15
CA ALA A 545 25.88 20.93 14.50
C ALA A 545 26.44 21.61 13.23
N ASP A 546 25.61 21.78 12.24
CA ASP A 546 25.91 22.54 11.00
C ASP A 546 27.19 22.09 10.28
N GLY A 547 27.49 20.77 10.31
CA GLY A 547 28.69 20.21 9.69
C GLY A 547 29.98 20.59 10.42
N LYS A 548 29.89 20.90 11.70
CA LYS A 548 31.00 21.25 12.58
C LYS A 548 30.92 20.52 13.90
N VAL A 549 32.08 20.40 14.52
CA VAL A 549 32.24 19.94 15.89
C VAL A 549 32.73 21.12 16.71
N THR A 550 32.01 21.47 17.73
CA THR A 550 32.35 22.61 18.65
C THR A 550 32.39 22.14 20.10
N VAL A 551 33.11 22.87 20.94
CA VAL A 551 33.14 22.61 22.38
C VAL A 551 32.29 23.65 23.07
N ARG A 552 31.34 23.20 23.89
CA ARG A 552 30.46 24.10 24.66
C ARG A 552 31.29 25.08 25.52
N GLY A 553 30.97 26.36 25.41
CA GLY A 553 31.68 27.41 26.16
C GLY A 553 33.02 27.86 25.54
N SER A 554 33.41 27.34 24.37
CA SER A 554 34.65 27.76 23.69
C SER A 554 34.42 27.85 22.18
N SER A 555 34.17 29.06 21.66
CA SER A 555 33.99 29.30 20.22
C SER A 555 35.27 29.06 19.39
N GLU A 556 36.45 29.12 20.01
CA GLU A 556 37.74 28.92 19.33
C GLU A 556 38.06 27.43 19.13
N ARG A 557 37.45 26.53 19.90
CA ARG A 557 37.61 25.08 19.79
C ARG A 557 36.54 24.51 18.82
N SER A 558 36.75 24.74 17.55
CA SER A 558 35.86 24.26 16.50
C SER A 558 36.64 23.54 15.42
N LEU A 559 36.10 22.41 14.95
CA LEU A 559 36.58 21.64 13.80
C LEU A 559 35.49 21.57 12.75
N THR A 560 35.83 21.68 11.48
CA THR A 560 34.93 21.24 10.41
C THR A 560 34.68 19.75 10.51
N TRP A 561 33.59 19.26 9.96
CA TRP A 561 33.28 17.83 9.92
C TRP A 561 34.47 17.00 9.40
N LYS A 562 35.05 17.42 8.26
CA LYS A 562 36.20 16.77 7.64
C LYS A 562 37.45 16.73 8.55
N GLN A 563 37.75 17.84 9.27
CA GLN A 563 38.83 17.87 10.23
C GLN A 563 38.60 16.94 11.42
N ALA A 564 37.37 16.88 11.92
CA ALA A 564 36.99 15.98 13.00
C ALA A 564 37.11 14.51 12.57
N CYS A 565 36.65 14.15 11.39
CA CYS A 565 36.76 12.80 10.85
C CYS A 565 38.21 12.40 10.54
N ALA A 566 39.07 13.34 10.16
CA ALA A 566 40.51 13.07 9.98
C ALA A 566 41.22 12.64 11.26
N LEU A 567 40.61 12.85 12.45
CA LEU A 567 41.12 12.35 13.73
C LEU A 567 40.74 10.88 13.99
N LEU A 568 39.87 10.30 13.16
CA LEU A 568 39.58 8.87 13.19
C LEU A 568 40.78 8.09 12.64
N GLY A 569 41.05 6.94 13.20
CA GLY A 569 42.07 6.03 12.62
C GLY A 569 41.68 5.59 11.21
N LYS A 570 42.57 4.86 10.54
CA LYS A 570 42.39 4.37 9.14
C LYS A 570 41.09 3.55 8.95
N GLU A 571 40.62 2.90 9.99
CA GLU A 571 39.41 2.05 9.96
C GLU A 571 38.11 2.88 9.90
N GLY A 572 38.15 4.16 10.30
CA GLY A 572 36.96 4.98 10.47
C GLY A 572 36.06 4.48 11.62
N ILE A 573 34.77 4.73 11.51
CA ILE A 573 33.73 4.21 12.42
C ILE A 573 32.76 3.37 11.59
N GLU A 574 32.50 2.14 12.01
CA GLU A 574 31.41 1.32 11.49
C GLU A 574 30.65 0.73 12.68
N VAL A 575 29.34 0.95 12.69
CA VAL A 575 28.43 0.50 13.76
C VAL A 575 27.15 -0.05 13.17
N HIS A 576 26.53 -0.97 13.91
CA HIS A 576 25.25 -1.56 13.55
C HIS A 576 24.16 -1.07 14.51
N GLY A 577 22.93 -0.99 13.99
CA GLY A 577 21.76 -0.67 14.80
C GLY A 577 20.82 -1.84 14.91
N GLU A 578 20.11 -1.88 16.03
CA GLU A 578 19.03 -2.84 16.27
C GLU A 578 17.72 -2.09 16.53
N TRP A 579 16.62 -2.72 16.23
CA TRP A 579 15.29 -2.17 16.43
C TRP A 579 15.00 -1.95 17.93
N ASN A 580 14.39 -0.81 18.25
CA ASN A 580 13.99 -0.46 19.60
C ASN A 580 12.48 -0.19 19.65
N ALA A 581 11.76 -1.01 20.43
CA ALA A 581 10.31 -0.93 20.57
C ALA A 581 9.81 0.41 21.15
N ASN A 582 10.63 1.10 21.96
CA ASN A 582 10.26 2.38 22.56
C ASN A 582 10.18 3.53 21.55
N LEU A 583 10.80 3.37 20.37
CA LEU A 583 10.85 4.38 19.32
C LEU A 583 9.72 4.25 18.30
N GLN A 584 8.88 3.20 18.38
CA GLN A 584 7.78 2.96 17.44
C GLN A 584 6.43 2.95 18.14
N GLY A 585 5.38 3.33 17.38
CA GLY A 585 3.98 3.25 17.74
C GLY A 585 3.20 2.33 16.80
N SER A 586 1.91 2.21 17.05
CA SER A 586 0.95 1.49 16.21
C SER A 586 -0.46 2.03 16.43
N GLY A 587 -1.41 1.63 15.58
CA GLY A 587 -2.80 2.00 15.73
C GLY A 587 -3.09 3.41 15.20
N VAL A 588 -2.65 3.71 13.98
CA VAL A 588 -2.90 5.01 13.32
C VAL A 588 -4.38 5.20 12.98
N ALA A 589 -4.85 6.42 13.21
CA ALA A 589 -6.20 6.88 12.88
C ALA A 589 -6.20 7.68 11.56
N GLY A 590 -7.38 7.96 11.03
CA GLY A 590 -7.58 8.82 9.89
C GLY A 590 -9.06 9.02 9.59
N CYS A 591 -9.41 10.15 8.99
CA CYS A 591 -10.74 10.39 8.45
C CYS A 591 -10.67 11.22 7.18
N GLN A 592 -11.70 11.10 6.34
CA GLN A 592 -11.81 11.90 5.12
C GLN A 592 -13.23 12.45 4.98
N PHE A 593 -13.28 13.66 4.45
CA PHE A 593 -14.51 14.35 4.10
C PHE A 593 -14.50 14.58 2.60
N ALA A 594 -15.61 14.26 1.92
CA ALA A 594 -15.76 14.43 0.49
C ALA A 594 -16.86 15.45 0.18
N GLU A 595 -16.62 16.32 -0.81
CA GLU A 595 -17.62 17.13 -1.49
C GLU A 595 -17.77 16.62 -2.92
N VAL A 596 -19.00 16.32 -3.32
CA VAL A 596 -19.31 15.87 -4.69
C VAL A 596 -20.35 16.75 -5.34
N GLU A 597 -20.32 16.77 -6.67
CA GLU A 597 -21.41 17.19 -7.55
C GLU A 597 -21.96 15.98 -8.30
N VAL A 598 -23.28 15.83 -8.31
CA VAL A 598 -23.99 14.78 -9.03
C VAL A 598 -24.91 15.42 -10.05
N ASP A 599 -24.66 15.21 -11.32
CA ASP A 599 -25.57 15.58 -12.39
C ASP A 599 -26.67 14.52 -12.48
N THR A 600 -27.89 14.93 -12.13
CA THR A 600 -29.05 14.01 -12.07
C THR A 600 -29.64 13.65 -13.43
N GLU A 601 -29.23 14.29 -14.53
CA GLU A 601 -29.67 13.98 -15.88
C GLU A 601 -28.72 12.99 -16.56
N THR A 602 -27.43 13.12 -16.35
CA THR A 602 -26.41 12.24 -16.94
C THR A 602 -25.96 11.13 -15.98
N GLY A 603 -26.23 11.26 -14.70
CA GLY A 603 -25.71 10.37 -13.67
C GLY A 603 -24.23 10.58 -13.33
N LYS A 604 -23.54 11.55 -13.95
CA LYS A 604 -22.11 11.80 -13.72
C LYS A 604 -21.87 12.32 -12.31
N VAL A 605 -20.94 11.70 -11.60
CA VAL A 605 -20.42 12.15 -10.31
C VAL A 605 -19.07 12.80 -10.51
N ARG A 606 -18.88 14.00 -9.98
CA ARG A 606 -17.60 14.71 -9.89
C ARG A 606 -17.22 14.89 -8.43
N VAL A 607 -16.08 14.41 -8.03
CA VAL A 607 -15.51 14.73 -6.72
C VAL A 607 -14.91 16.12 -6.81
N VAL A 608 -15.39 17.04 -5.98
CA VAL A 608 -14.98 18.44 -5.98
C VAL A 608 -13.78 18.66 -5.07
N LYS A 609 -13.93 18.18 -3.83
CA LYS A 609 -12.89 18.32 -2.79
C LYS A 609 -12.85 17.11 -1.88
N ILE A 610 -11.64 16.74 -1.46
CA ILE A 610 -11.40 15.80 -0.37
C ILE A 610 -10.54 16.50 0.69
N VAL A 611 -11.00 16.52 1.92
CA VAL A 611 -10.20 16.85 3.09
C VAL A 611 -9.80 15.54 3.76
N ALA A 612 -8.51 15.22 3.72
CA ALA A 612 -7.97 13.97 4.25
C ALA A 612 -7.07 14.26 5.46
N VAL A 613 -7.51 13.86 6.64
CA VAL A 613 -6.77 14.01 7.90
C VAL A 613 -6.19 12.67 8.27
N GLN A 614 -4.87 12.60 8.51
CA GLN A 614 -4.17 11.35 8.74
C GLN A 614 -3.09 11.47 9.82
N ASP A 615 -3.17 10.61 10.84
CA ASP A 615 -2.15 10.39 11.86
C ASP A 615 -1.06 9.42 11.40
N CYS A 616 0.16 9.63 11.87
CA CYS A 616 1.26 8.67 11.74
C CYS A 616 2.24 8.72 12.95
N GLY A 617 1.82 9.28 14.08
CA GLY A 617 2.71 9.57 15.20
C GLY A 617 3.74 10.64 14.84
N LEU A 618 5.01 10.42 15.18
CA LEU A 618 6.10 11.32 14.81
C LEU A 618 6.31 11.33 13.29
N VAL A 619 6.20 12.49 12.69
CA VAL A 619 6.44 12.70 11.26
C VAL A 619 7.93 12.74 10.98
N LEU A 620 8.47 11.83 10.18
CA LEU A 620 9.87 11.85 9.76
C LEU A 620 10.11 12.79 8.57
N ASN A 621 9.22 12.73 7.57
CA ASN A 621 9.26 13.61 6.40
C ASN A 621 7.83 13.99 6.00
N ARG A 622 7.43 15.22 6.28
CA ARG A 622 6.08 15.72 6.03
C ARG A 622 5.66 15.65 4.56
N LEU A 623 6.56 16.00 3.64
CA LEU A 623 6.28 15.95 2.20
C LEU A 623 5.98 14.51 1.72
N ALA A 624 6.71 13.52 2.26
CA ALA A 624 6.46 12.12 1.94
C ALA A 624 5.11 11.64 2.48
N VAL A 625 4.74 12.05 3.70
CA VAL A 625 3.43 11.73 4.30
C VAL A 625 2.30 12.34 3.48
N GLU A 626 2.38 13.63 3.13
CA GLU A 626 1.40 14.30 2.27
C GLU A 626 1.25 13.60 0.91
N SER A 627 2.37 13.19 0.30
CA SER A 627 2.37 12.44 -0.96
C SER A 627 1.64 11.09 -0.83
N GLN A 628 1.80 10.39 0.33
CA GLN A 628 1.08 9.15 0.59
C GLN A 628 -0.43 9.38 0.81
N ILE A 629 -0.82 10.47 1.46
CA ILE A 629 -2.22 10.87 1.61
C ILE A 629 -2.84 11.12 0.23
N ILE A 630 -2.24 11.96 -0.59
CA ILE A 630 -2.72 12.29 -1.95
C ILE A 630 -2.84 11.02 -2.80
N GLY A 631 -1.81 10.18 -2.83
CA GLY A 631 -1.83 8.94 -3.60
C GLY A 631 -2.88 7.94 -3.11
N GLY A 632 -3.15 7.87 -1.79
CA GLY A 632 -4.22 7.06 -1.22
C GLY A 632 -5.60 7.56 -1.60
N VAL A 633 -5.83 8.86 -1.50
CA VAL A 633 -7.08 9.52 -1.91
C VAL A 633 -7.38 9.24 -3.38
N LEU A 634 -6.40 9.41 -4.28
CA LEU A 634 -6.59 9.17 -5.72
C LEU A 634 -6.98 7.71 -6.01
N GLN A 635 -6.34 6.74 -5.35
CA GLN A 635 -6.74 5.33 -5.47
C GLN A 635 -8.14 5.09 -4.92
N GLY A 636 -8.54 5.77 -3.86
CA GLY A 636 -9.90 5.70 -3.32
C GLY A 636 -10.96 6.35 -4.22
N VAL A 637 -10.64 7.45 -4.90
CA VAL A 637 -11.50 8.05 -5.95
C VAL A 637 -11.67 7.08 -7.10
N SER A 638 -10.58 6.43 -7.53
CA SER A 638 -10.60 5.40 -8.57
C SER A 638 -11.53 4.23 -8.19
N MET A 639 -11.39 3.71 -6.98
CA MET A 639 -12.26 2.68 -6.40
C MET A 639 -13.73 3.10 -6.37
N ALA A 640 -14.00 4.35 -6.00
CA ALA A 640 -15.37 4.85 -5.85
C ALA A 640 -16.11 4.95 -7.18
N LEU A 641 -15.43 5.37 -8.27
CA LEU A 641 -16.11 5.83 -9.49
C LEU A 641 -15.75 5.06 -10.76
N PHE A 642 -14.62 4.33 -10.82
CA PHE A 642 -14.08 3.85 -12.07
C PHE A 642 -13.76 2.36 -12.12
N GLU A 643 -13.04 1.84 -11.12
CA GLU A 643 -12.37 0.53 -11.23
C GLU A 643 -13.31 -0.66 -11.03
N GLN A 644 -13.31 -1.55 -12.01
CA GLN A 644 -13.95 -2.85 -11.92
C GLN A 644 -13.28 -3.80 -12.94
N ARG A 645 -13.02 -5.05 -12.55
CA ARG A 645 -12.63 -6.14 -13.48
C ARG A 645 -13.88 -6.76 -14.05
N LEU A 646 -13.98 -6.82 -15.36
CA LEU A 646 -15.13 -7.35 -16.10
C LEU A 646 -14.76 -8.67 -16.80
N PHE A 647 -15.53 -9.71 -16.56
CA PHE A 647 -15.32 -11.03 -17.16
C PHE A 647 -16.50 -11.42 -18.04
N ASP A 648 -16.20 -12.04 -19.18
CA ASP A 648 -17.18 -12.74 -20.00
C ASP A 648 -17.36 -14.17 -19.45
N GLU A 649 -18.57 -14.50 -19.02
CA GLU A 649 -18.86 -15.81 -18.42
C GLU A 649 -18.82 -16.96 -19.45
N GLN A 650 -18.98 -16.68 -20.73
CA GLN A 650 -18.96 -17.71 -21.79
C GLN A 650 -17.55 -18.13 -22.18
N THR A 651 -16.61 -17.17 -22.18
CA THR A 651 -15.22 -17.43 -22.57
C THR A 651 -14.25 -17.45 -21.40
N GLY A 652 -14.66 -16.96 -20.22
CA GLY A 652 -13.82 -16.80 -19.03
C GLY A 652 -12.76 -15.70 -19.15
N ARG A 653 -12.82 -14.87 -20.19
CA ARG A 653 -11.84 -13.81 -20.45
C ARG A 653 -12.18 -12.53 -19.70
N MET A 654 -11.16 -11.85 -19.23
CA MET A 654 -11.29 -10.48 -18.75
C MET A 654 -11.43 -9.55 -19.97
N LEU A 655 -12.54 -8.81 -20.04
CA LEU A 655 -12.87 -7.94 -21.17
C LEU A 655 -12.05 -6.65 -21.19
N ASN A 656 -11.62 -6.18 -20.04
CA ASN A 656 -10.92 -4.92 -19.88
C ASN A 656 -9.49 -5.10 -19.29
N ALA A 657 -8.72 -6.07 -19.83
CA ALA A 657 -7.35 -6.32 -19.43
C ALA A 657 -6.33 -5.33 -20.07
N ASN A 658 -6.66 -4.04 -20.10
CA ASN A 658 -5.84 -2.97 -20.65
C ASN A 658 -6.17 -1.63 -19.96
N LEU A 659 -5.40 -0.56 -20.18
CA LEU A 659 -5.65 0.75 -19.58
C LEU A 659 -6.61 1.64 -20.39
N GLU A 660 -7.06 1.22 -21.55
CA GLU A 660 -8.08 1.95 -22.32
C GLU A 660 -9.47 1.70 -21.73
N GLU A 661 -9.75 0.46 -21.33
CA GLU A 661 -11.06 0.02 -20.86
C GLU A 661 -11.09 -0.25 -19.35
N TYR A 662 -9.98 -0.62 -18.73
CA TYR A 662 -9.84 -0.60 -17.28
C TYR A 662 -9.60 0.85 -16.84
N LYS A 663 -10.71 1.55 -16.61
CA LYS A 663 -10.68 3.00 -16.40
C LYS A 663 -10.02 3.36 -15.08
N LEU A 664 -9.02 4.25 -15.15
CA LEU A 664 -8.42 4.98 -14.03
C LEU A 664 -8.76 6.47 -14.14
N PRO A 665 -8.74 7.24 -13.03
CA PRO A 665 -8.92 8.69 -13.09
C PRO A 665 -7.84 9.34 -13.95
N GLY A 666 -8.25 10.21 -14.87
CA GLY A 666 -7.34 11.11 -15.56
C GLY A 666 -7.09 12.39 -14.77
N SER A 667 -6.25 13.27 -15.29
CA SER A 667 -5.92 14.56 -14.62
C SER A 667 -7.14 15.46 -14.38
N LEU A 668 -8.18 15.35 -15.22
CA LEU A 668 -9.43 16.11 -15.07
C LEU A 668 -10.37 15.52 -14.00
N ASP A 669 -10.15 14.30 -13.57
CA ASP A 669 -10.93 13.63 -12.53
C ASP A 669 -10.35 13.85 -11.13
N VAL A 670 -9.16 14.46 -11.03
CA VAL A 670 -8.49 14.73 -9.76
C VAL A 670 -9.21 15.85 -9.01
N PRO A 671 -9.72 15.61 -7.79
CA PRO A 671 -10.35 16.65 -6.97
C PRO A 671 -9.31 17.59 -6.36
N ASP A 672 -9.79 18.68 -5.76
CA ASP A 672 -8.99 19.45 -4.79
C ASP A 672 -8.74 18.57 -3.56
N ILE A 673 -7.48 18.25 -3.26
CA ILE A 673 -7.09 17.38 -2.14
C ILE A 673 -6.35 18.21 -1.09
N GLU A 674 -6.99 18.41 0.04
CA GLU A 674 -6.40 19.00 1.22
C GLU A 674 -5.84 17.87 2.11
N ALA A 675 -4.54 17.60 1.97
CA ALA A 675 -3.82 16.60 2.75
C ALA A 675 -3.36 17.20 4.09
N ILE A 676 -3.95 16.74 5.18
CA ILE A 676 -3.65 17.21 6.53
C ILE A 676 -2.92 16.11 7.29
N VAL A 677 -1.65 16.36 7.61
CA VAL A 677 -0.87 15.50 8.49
C VAL A 677 -1.14 15.90 9.93
N TYR A 678 -1.82 15.01 10.68
CA TYR A 678 -2.09 15.21 12.08
C TYR A 678 -0.83 14.86 12.90
N ASP A 679 -0.19 15.88 13.47
CA ASP A 679 0.98 15.68 14.32
C ASP A 679 0.56 15.15 15.70
N ASN A 680 0.59 13.84 15.84
CA ASN A 680 0.34 13.17 17.09
C ASN A 680 1.63 13.15 17.92
N PRO A 681 1.69 13.84 19.08
CA PRO A 681 2.93 14.03 19.84
C PRO A 681 3.34 12.79 20.65
N THR A 682 2.94 11.60 20.26
CA THR A 682 3.39 10.37 20.94
C THR A 682 4.91 10.24 20.94
N GLY A 683 5.62 11.03 20.12
CA GLY A 683 7.05 10.92 19.91
C GLY A 683 7.52 9.59 19.38
N LYS A 684 6.59 8.79 18.80
CA LYS A 684 6.83 7.44 18.27
C LYS A 684 6.43 7.40 16.80
N VAL A 685 7.26 6.78 15.97
CA VAL A 685 6.99 6.64 14.55
C VAL A 685 6.01 5.49 14.28
N SER A 686 5.05 5.71 13.40
CA SER A 686 4.15 4.68 12.88
C SER A 686 4.11 4.74 11.35
N GLY A 687 3.79 3.62 10.72
CA GLY A 687 3.65 3.57 9.27
C GLY A 687 2.25 3.98 8.83
N MET A 688 2.16 4.82 7.78
CA MET A 688 0.89 5.33 7.26
C MET A 688 0.77 5.21 5.74
N GLY A 689 1.55 4.35 5.11
CA GLY A 689 1.52 4.17 3.65
C GLY A 689 0.17 3.68 3.11
N GLU A 690 -0.62 2.96 3.91
CA GLU A 690 -1.87 2.32 3.50
C GLU A 690 -3.14 3.05 3.95
N PRO A 691 -3.29 3.55 5.20
CA PRO A 691 -4.58 4.04 5.69
C PRO A 691 -5.23 5.14 4.85
N PRO A 692 -4.53 6.02 4.12
CA PRO A 692 -5.20 7.07 3.35
C PRO A 692 -6.11 6.58 2.22
N VAL A 693 -5.97 5.34 1.73
CA VAL A 693 -6.89 4.79 0.70
C VAL A 693 -8.21 4.30 1.29
N ILE A 694 -8.24 4.04 2.60
CA ILE A 694 -9.31 3.29 3.25
C ILE A 694 -10.66 4.03 3.20
N PRO A 695 -10.79 5.30 3.66
CA PRO A 695 -12.10 5.90 3.85
C PRO A 695 -12.63 6.62 2.60
N THR A 696 -11.81 6.85 1.58
CA THR A 696 -12.14 7.73 0.45
C THR A 696 -13.40 7.30 -0.28
N ALA A 697 -13.50 6.01 -0.65
CA ALA A 697 -14.67 5.53 -1.41
C ALA A 697 -15.96 5.61 -0.60
N ALA A 698 -15.89 5.36 0.71
CA ALA A 698 -17.01 5.50 1.62
C ALA A 698 -17.45 6.97 1.79
N ALA A 699 -16.48 7.88 1.98
CA ALA A 699 -16.78 9.32 2.06
C ALA A 699 -17.47 9.83 0.79
N ILE A 700 -17.01 9.40 -0.38
CA ILE A 700 -17.64 9.74 -1.67
C ILE A 700 -19.05 9.15 -1.76
N GLY A 701 -19.25 7.87 -1.42
CA GLY A 701 -20.57 7.22 -1.40
C GLY A 701 -21.56 7.92 -0.49
N ASN A 702 -21.11 8.35 0.70
CA ASN A 702 -21.90 9.12 1.66
C ASN A 702 -22.22 10.53 1.14
N ALA A 703 -21.29 11.18 0.45
CA ALA A 703 -21.51 12.47 -0.20
C ALA A 703 -22.53 12.37 -1.34
N VAL A 704 -22.47 11.33 -2.18
CA VAL A 704 -23.46 11.05 -3.22
C VAL A 704 -24.84 10.83 -2.61
N PHE A 705 -24.95 10.03 -1.55
CA PHE A 705 -26.22 9.87 -0.83
C PHE A 705 -26.76 11.22 -0.33
N ASN A 706 -25.93 12.03 0.28
CA ASN A 706 -26.34 13.36 0.75
C ASN A 706 -26.82 14.27 -0.41
N ALA A 707 -26.18 14.16 -1.60
CA ALA A 707 -26.57 14.93 -2.78
C ALA A 707 -27.93 14.53 -3.35
N ILE A 708 -28.18 13.23 -3.52
CA ILE A 708 -29.36 12.74 -4.29
C ILE A 708 -30.43 12.05 -3.43
N GLY A 709 -30.18 11.78 -2.14
CA GLY A 709 -31.12 11.12 -1.23
C GLY A 709 -31.39 9.65 -1.57
N ARG A 710 -30.53 9.04 -2.38
CA ARG A 710 -30.62 7.64 -2.77
C ARG A 710 -29.28 6.96 -2.54
N ARG A 711 -29.28 5.85 -1.80
CA ARG A 711 -28.07 5.09 -1.54
C ARG A 711 -27.72 4.20 -2.75
N ILE A 712 -26.46 4.23 -3.15
CA ILE A 712 -25.87 3.27 -4.09
C ILE A 712 -25.01 2.31 -3.28
N HIS A 713 -25.48 1.07 -3.14
CA HIS A 713 -24.88 0.06 -2.27
C HIS A 713 -23.71 -0.69 -2.91
N SER A 714 -23.36 -0.37 -4.16
CA SER A 714 -22.29 -1.07 -4.88
C SER A 714 -21.33 -0.12 -5.60
N LEU A 715 -20.04 -0.38 -5.46
CA LEU A 715 -19.00 0.31 -6.22
C LEU A 715 -18.76 -0.40 -7.59
N PRO A 716 -18.20 0.31 -8.56
CA PRO A 716 -18.05 1.76 -8.64
C PRO A 716 -19.43 2.44 -8.80
N ILE A 717 -19.53 3.71 -8.38
CA ILE A 717 -20.73 4.53 -8.54
C ILE A 717 -20.73 5.07 -9.98
N THR A 718 -21.24 4.27 -10.89
CA THR A 718 -21.30 4.62 -12.32
C THR A 718 -22.50 5.53 -12.62
N PRO A 719 -22.47 6.29 -13.74
CA PRO A 719 -23.63 7.08 -14.19
C PRO A 719 -24.92 6.26 -14.29
N ALA A 720 -24.84 5.03 -14.82
CA ALA A 720 -25.99 4.13 -14.93
C ALA A 720 -26.60 3.79 -13.56
N LYS A 721 -25.78 3.49 -12.54
CA LYS A 721 -26.25 3.22 -11.17
C LYS A 721 -26.88 4.45 -10.51
N VAL A 722 -26.36 5.65 -10.81
CA VAL A 722 -26.95 6.91 -10.31
C VAL A 722 -28.34 7.11 -10.94
N LEU A 723 -28.47 6.97 -12.27
CA LEU A 723 -29.73 7.10 -12.97
C LEU A 723 -30.75 6.05 -12.52
N GLN A 724 -30.31 4.80 -12.33
CA GLN A 724 -31.16 3.73 -11.79
C GLN A 724 -31.65 4.05 -10.37
N ALA A 725 -30.78 4.53 -9.50
CA ALA A 725 -31.17 4.93 -8.13
C ALA A 725 -32.18 6.08 -8.13
N LEU A 726 -32.13 6.95 -9.13
CA LEU A 726 -33.08 8.06 -9.34
C LEU A 726 -34.37 7.61 -10.07
N GLY A 727 -34.48 6.36 -10.52
CA GLY A 727 -35.63 5.83 -11.27
C GLY A 727 -35.75 6.41 -12.67
N LYS A 728 -34.62 6.76 -13.32
CA LYS A 728 -34.57 7.34 -14.67
C LYS A 728 -34.26 6.33 -15.77
N VAL A 729 -33.70 5.17 -15.41
CA VAL A 729 -33.42 4.02 -16.28
C VAL A 729 -33.72 2.72 -15.56
#